data_36f345acde9bccf608b6e6d8b0d23ab5
#
_entry.id   36f345acde9bccf608b6e6d8b0d23ab5
#
_cell.length_a   1.000
_cell.length_b   1.000
_cell.length_c   1.000
_cell.angle_alpha   90.00
_cell.angle_beta   90.00
_cell.angle_gamma   90.00
#
_symmetry.space_group_name_H-M   'P 1'
#
loop_
_entity.id
_entity.type
_entity.pdbx_description
1 polymer ?
#
loop_
_entity_poly.entity_id
_entity_poly.type
_entity_poly.pdbx_seq_one_letter_code
_entity_poly.pdbx_strand_id
1 'polypeptide(L)'
;MSNHSHGRISPSPPPPFTGAAPQPPGFYPWNAARPALNPREETPQITAEEFDARQQSAARAIARCVALKERDAWLDERQQWSQSADGILSRINTLPVFLRQPLLNKIDWLQRNRPPEQRDAYLSNTILKAIMRLDAVREKHTARATPSELGAYWFRRWPHLPEQTRRQVLTWGSSLASQISEMFFTECRALKAELEDLSDEDLLWLYRHVGREVSTLRIRPPFWRSLNKRFDKLLCLSALGRMMSADWWGRQVWRLRNDWRECQLRAISQIHRRRNPYVSQDALSAWQEQRRKNRQFIAAHELEDEDGNVASLEAMALASVSNPAIRRHELMARMMGVEQIAMSRGDTGLFLTITCPSRYHSNNHSGHANPKWNGATPSDAQKYLCKVWGRATAKLKRHDLRPYGFRVAEPHHDSTPHWHVLIFLPPDEVKPALEILRDYFTREDRAELGKNTAARFKAKKMDPRKGSATAYVAKYISKNIDGYALDGETDKETGRPLRETARLAMAWASQHRLRQFQPVGQPPVTVYRELRKLSNQLTSIMIKAGTYRRGASLLPDPLMDAVAAAADAGCFATYIQKQGGVLIPRECYAVRVAYEDSEEPNAYGETTRKITGVWSPHIGEDSRQCTRLKTWTIRKKQEVKTASASGSFDLQGVPDAPWSSVNNSTCDQKISRTRELSTELPAEKLRVPASLTRQERHAALRVMRNSCRNEKKSHNLPPAPPPVLQISDELTAAVIALCAAQGMTYMPDLTAALSRGARIRLDDNREAILRNGDELVIRPVRRWCCCGSELSKTNPSIGNGCYRCADDAMLNEWIF
;
A
#
# COMPACT_ATOMS: atom_id res chain seq x y z
N MET A 1 18.82 -34.40 -43.82
CA MET A 1 19.90 -33.68 -44.51
C MET A 1 19.64 -32.20 -44.22
N SER A 2 20.42 -31.48 -43.53
CA SER A 2 21.76 -31.38 -43.04
C SER A 2 21.80 -30.71 -41.64
N ASN A 3 22.59 -31.32 -40.79
CA ASN A 3 22.93 -30.80 -39.46
C ASN A 3 23.82 -29.56 -39.60
N HIS A 4 23.55 -28.50 -38.87
CA HIS A 4 24.55 -27.50 -38.49
C HIS A 4 24.71 -27.50 -36.97
N SER A 5 25.71 -28.24 -36.53
CA SER A 5 26.31 -28.19 -35.21
C SER A 5 27.08 -26.89 -35.06
N HIS A 6 26.70 -26.03 -34.13
CA HIS A 6 27.58 -24.91 -33.71
C HIS A 6 28.64 -25.47 -32.76
N GLY A 7 29.84 -25.60 -33.31
CA GLY A 7 31.07 -25.94 -32.62
C GLY A 7 31.41 -24.87 -31.58
N ARG A 8 31.78 -25.32 -30.39
CA ARG A 8 32.48 -24.53 -29.38
C ARG A 8 33.83 -24.14 -29.97
N ILE A 9 34.10 -22.85 -30.11
CA ILE A 9 35.41 -22.32 -30.36
C ILE A 9 36.19 -22.47 -29.06
N SER A 10 37.04 -23.46 -28.96
CA SER A 10 38.09 -23.55 -27.96
C SER A 10 39.17 -22.54 -28.32
N PRO A 11 39.75 -21.81 -27.35
CA PRO A 11 40.86 -20.92 -27.65
C PRO A 11 42.04 -21.76 -28.19
N SER A 12 42.63 -21.32 -29.29
CA SER A 12 43.80 -21.93 -29.89
C SER A 12 44.94 -21.99 -28.87
N PRO A 13 45.69 -23.09 -28.80
CA PRO A 13 46.86 -23.17 -27.95
C PRO A 13 47.93 -22.16 -28.44
N PRO A 14 48.70 -21.58 -27.50
CA PRO A 14 49.79 -20.68 -27.88
C PRO A 14 50.82 -21.43 -28.74
N PRO A 15 51.56 -20.72 -29.67
CA PRO A 15 52.51 -21.33 -30.54
C PRO A 15 53.60 -22.08 -29.74
N PRO A 16 54.14 -23.21 -30.25
CA PRO A 16 55.14 -23.97 -29.52
C PRO A 16 56.43 -23.15 -29.36
N PHE A 17 56.92 -23.12 -28.13
CA PHE A 17 58.24 -22.55 -27.80
C PHE A 17 59.29 -23.34 -28.55
N THR A 18 59.82 -22.78 -29.60
CA THR A 18 61.00 -23.33 -30.31
C THR A 18 62.28 -22.93 -29.59
N GLY A 19 62.90 -23.87 -28.88
CA GLY A 19 64.30 -23.69 -28.48
C GLY A 19 64.75 -24.18 -27.11
N ALA A 20 63.88 -24.87 -26.31
CA ALA A 20 64.37 -25.47 -25.07
C ALA A 20 64.09 -26.98 -25.05
N ALA A 21 65.06 -27.77 -24.64
CA ALA A 21 64.91 -29.22 -24.40
C ALA A 21 63.73 -29.46 -23.39
N PRO A 22 63.01 -30.61 -23.54
CA PRO A 22 61.90 -30.92 -22.65
C PRO A 22 62.37 -30.99 -21.20
N GLN A 23 61.82 -30.12 -20.39
CA GLN A 23 62.07 -30.06 -18.93
C GLN A 23 61.37 -31.23 -18.22
N PRO A 24 61.98 -31.82 -17.20
CA PRO A 24 61.36 -32.93 -16.46
C PRO A 24 60.06 -32.46 -15.73
N PRO A 25 59.11 -33.36 -15.48
CA PRO A 25 57.89 -33.04 -14.78
C PRO A 25 58.19 -32.42 -13.42
N GLY A 26 57.59 -31.24 -13.11
CA GLY A 26 57.82 -30.49 -11.87
C GLY A 26 58.84 -29.33 -11.99
N PHE A 27 59.41 -29.07 -13.19
CA PHE A 27 60.24 -27.90 -13.38
C PHE A 27 59.41 -26.64 -13.59
N TYR A 28 59.64 -25.63 -12.77
CA TYR A 28 59.05 -24.30 -12.89
C TYR A 28 60.15 -23.27 -13.10
N PRO A 29 59.90 -22.16 -13.80
CA PRO A 29 60.93 -21.15 -14.08
C PRO A 29 61.68 -20.62 -12.86
N TRP A 30 61.06 -20.63 -11.68
CA TRP A 30 61.68 -20.26 -10.39
C TRP A 30 62.53 -21.35 -9.76
N ASN A 31 62.50 -22.59 -10.28
CA ASN A 31 63.34 -23.72 -9.86
C ASN A 31 64.54 -23.93 -10.81
N ALA A 32 64.68 -23.07 -11.84
CA ALA A 32 65.82 -23.10 -12.73
C ALA A 32 67.13 -22.89 -11.94
N ALA A 33 68.14 -23.74 -12.14
CA ALA A 33 69.43 -23.50 -11.59
C ALA A 33 69.90 -22.10 -12.01
N ARG A 34 70.28 -21.25 -11.04
CA ARG A 34 70.86 -19.94 -11.38
C ARG A 34 72.03 -20.13 -12.31
N PRO A 35 72.19 -19.37 -13.40
CA PRO A 35 73.39 -19.40 -14.21
C PRO A 35 74.56 -19.17 -13.27
N ALA A 36 75.65 -19.99 -13.47
CA ALA A 36 76.89 -19.87 -12.74
C ALA A 36 77.35 -18.41 -12.84
N LEU A 37 77.43 -17.71 -11.71
CA LEU A 37 77.98 -16.37 -11.64
C LEU A 37 79.40 -16.40 -12.23
N ASN A 38 79.68 -15.50 -13.15
CA ASN A 38 81.02 -15.33 -13.67
C ASN A 38 81.97 -15.07 -12.50
N PRO A 39 83.09 -15.79 -12.35
CA PRO A 39 83.95 -15.70 -11.15
C PRO A 39 84.66 -14.33 -10.97
N ARG A 40 84.28 -13.33 -11.79
CA ARG A 40 84.73 -11.95 -11.63
C ARG A 40 83.75 -10.90 -11.20
N GLU A 41 82.49 -11.26 -10.98
CA GLU A 41 81.61 -10.33 -10.33
C GLU A 41 81.77 -10.48 -8.80
N GLU A 42 82.34 -9.49 -8.15
CA GLU A 42 82.37 -9.36 -6.72
C GLU A 42 80.98 -9.32 -6.23
N THR A 43 80.64 -10.34 -5.46
CA THR A 43 79.34 -10.30 -4.69
C THR A 43 79.30 -8.99 -3.92
N PRO A 44 78.34 -8.13 -4.10
CA PRO A 44 78.26 -6.90 -3.34
C PRO A 44 78.26 -7.28 -1.85
N GLN A 45 79.32 -6.82 -1.15
CA GLN A 45 79.52 -7.04 0.25
C GLN A 45 78.37 -6.26 0.96
N ILE A 46 77.34 -6.99 1.39
CA ILE A 46 76.24 -6.42 2.18
C ILE A 46 76.86 -6.01 3.50
N THR A 47 76.72 -4.73 3.86
CA THR A 47 77.19 -4.25 5.16
C THR A 47 76.46 -4.97 6.29
N ALA A 48 77.10 -5.08 7.48
CA ALA A 48 76.45 -5.69 8.64
C ALA A 48 75.14 -5.03 8.96
N GLU A 49 75.00 -3.72 8.78
CA GLU A 49 73.78 -2.95 8.98
C GLU A 49 72.68 -3.32 7.94
N GLU A 50 73.04 -3.52 6.69
CA GLU A 50 72.09 -3.97 5.67
C GLU A 50 71.65 -5.42 5.91
N PHE A 51 72.54 -6.28 6.40
CA PHE A 51 72.20 -7.66 6.76
C PHE A 51 71.23 -7.69 7.95
N ASP A 52 71.51 -6.92 9.00
CA ASP A 52 70.62 -6.79 10.14
C ASP A 52 69.25 -6.18 9.75
N ALA A 53 69.24 -5.16 8.92
CA ALA A 53 68.01 -4.57 8.38
C ALA A 53 67.14 -5.59 7.58
N ARG A 54 67.78 -6.45 6.80
CA ARG A 54 67.11 -7.54 6.07
C ARG A 54 66.62 -8.63 7.02
N GLN A 55 67.38 -9.01 8.05
CA GLN A 55 66.92 -9.95 9.07
C GLN A 55 65.74 -9.38 9.84
N GLN A 56 65.77 -8.13 10.28
CA GLN A 56 64.64 -7.47 10.94
C GLN A 56 63.44 -7.37 10.05
N SER A 57 63.59 -7.07 8.76
CA SER A 57 62.51 -7.04 7.78
C SER A 57 61.89 -8.42 7.61
N ALA A 58 62.68 -9.47 7.46
CA ALA A 58 62.24 -10.86 7.37
C ALA A 58 61.50 -11.30 8.66
N ALA A 59 62.05 -10.98 9.84
CA ALA A 59 61.38 -11.26 11.13
C ALA A 59 60.03 -10.56 11.26
N ARG A 60 59.91 -9.28 10.83
CA ARG A 60 58.64 -8.54 10.80
C ARG A 60 57.64 -9.16 9.80
N ALA A 61 58.10 -9.63 8.64
CA ALA A 61 57.27 -10.29 7.64
C ALA A 61 56.75 -11.63 8.19
N ILE A 62 57.58 -12.43 8.84
CA ILE A 62 57.19 -13.70 9.51
C ILE A 62 56.17 -13.42 10.61
N ALA A 63 56.43 -12.45 11.53
CA ALA A 63 55.51 -12.08 12.57
C ALA A 63 54.13 -11.63 12.02
N ARG A 64 54.12 -10.90 10.92
CA ARG A 64 52.90 -10.51 10.21
C ARG A 64 52.15 -11.70 9.61
N CYS A 65 52.83 -12.68 9.04
CA CYS A 65 52.25 -13.91 8.53
C CYS A 65 51.64 -14.77 9.66
N VAL A 66 52.33 -14.86 10.81
CA VAL A 66 51.83 -15.58 11.98
C VAL A 66 50.53 -14.90 12.49
N ALA A 67 50.57 -13.57 12.71
CA ALA A 67 49.39 -12.82 13.14
C ALA A 67 48.21 -12.93 12.16
N LEU A 68 48.43 -13.01 10.85
CA LEU A 68 47.38 -13.24 9.85
C LEU A 68 46.81 -14.65 9.99
N LYS A 69 47.61 -15.68 10.21
CA LYS A 69 47.14 -17.07 10.43
C LYS A 69 46.35 -17.19 11.73
N GLU A 70 46.83 -16.59 12.79
CA GLU A 70 46.09 -16.56 14.05
C GLU A 70 44.73 -15.85 13.93
N ARG A 71 44.71 -14.74 13.21
CA ARG A 71 43.46 -14.03 12.91
C ARG A 71 42.51 -14.88 12.10
N ASP A 72 42.97 -15.57 11.07
CA ASP A 72 42.14 -16.42 10.20
C ASP A 72 41.61 -17.62 11.00
N ALA A 73 42.42 -18.28 11.83
CA ALA A 73 41.97 -19.34 12.76
C ALA A 73 40.92 -18.84 13.72
N TRP A 74 41.11 -17.65 14.33
CA TRP A 74 40.10 -17.02 15.21
C TRP A 74 38.80 -16.69 14.45
N LEU A 75 38.88 -16.25 13.20
CA LEU A 75 37.71 -16.00 12.37
C LEU A 75 36.94 -17.29 12.10
N ASP A 76 37.63 -18.39 11.78
CA ASP A 76 37.03 -19.70 11.55
C ASP A 76 36.34 -20.24 12.83
N GLU A 77 37.02 -20.17 13.98
CA GLU A 77 36.44 -20.57 15.28
C GLU A 77 35.19 -19.72 15.61
N ARG A 78 35.26 -18.41 15.42
CA ARG A 78 34.12 -17.52 15.61
C ARG A 78 32.97 -17.82 14.66
N GLN A 79 33.26 -18.18 13.41
CA GLN A 79 32.26 -18.59 12.43
C GLN A 79 31.59 -19.89 12.83
N GLN A 80 32.35 -20.92 13.27
CA GLN A 80 31.83 -22.18 13.75
C GLN A 80 30.95 -21.97 15.01
N TRP A 81 31.42 -21.18 15.97
CA TRP A 81 30.60 -20.82 17.13
C TRP A 81 29.29 -20.12 16.76
N SER A 82 29.32 -19.19 15.82
CA SER A 82 28.13 -18.48 15.37
C SER A 82 27.08 -19.39 14.73
N GLN A 83 27.47 -20.55 14.26
CA GLN A 83 26.60 -21.58 13.67
C GLN A 83 26.15 -22.65 14.70
N SER A 84 26.76 -22.67 15.89
CA SER A 84 26.35 -23.56 16.98
C SER A 84 24.98 -23.14 17.55
N ALA A 85 24.32 -24.06 18.26
CA ALA A 85 23.04 -23.79 18.92
C ALA A 85 23.14 -22.58 19.89
N ASP A 86 24.21 -22.53 20.69
CA ASP A 86 24.42 -21.46 21.66
C ASP A 86 24.75 -20.13 21.00
N GLY A 87 25.54 -20.12 19.95
CA GLY A 87 25.82 -18.93 19.15
C GLY A 87 24.56 -18.37 18.48
N ILE A 88 23.69 -19.24 17.95
CA ILE A 88 22.40 -18.87 17.37
C ILE A 88 21.47 -18.29 18.45
N LEU A 89 21.35 -18.91 19.62
CA LEU A 89 20.53 -18.43 20.73
C LEU A 89 21.04 -17.10 21.29
N SER A 90 22.36 -16.95 21.47
CA SER A 90 22.97 -15.70 21.85
C SER A 90 22.62 -14.58 20.89
N ARG A 91 22.68 -14.85 19.59
CA ARG A 91 22.33 -13.89 18.56
C ARG A 91 20.84 -13.52 18.54
N ILE A 92 19.93 -14.50 18.77
CA ILE A 92 18.50 -14.22 18.92
C ILE A 92 18.27 -13.27 20.09
N ASN A 93 18.97 -13.44 21.21
CA ASN A 93 18.82 -12.61 22.41
C ASN A 93 19.23 -11.15 22.18
N THR A 94 20.10 -10.86 21.22
CA THR A 94 20.46 -9.48 20.84
C THR A 94 19.44 -8.84 19.89
N LEU A 95 18.47 -9.58 19.36
CA LEU A 95 17.45 -9.04 18.46
C LEU A 95 16.41 -8.21 19.21
N PRO A 96 15.83 -7.20 18.54
CA PRO A 96 14.66 -6.48 19.06
C PRO A 96 13.52 -7.41 19.46
N VAL A 97 12.77 -7.03 20.49
CA VAL A 97 11.68 -7.84 21.05
C VAL A 97 10.70 -8.35 19.99
N PHE A 98 10.32 -7.52 19.01
CA PHE A 98 9.37 -7.88 17.97
C PHE A 98 9.89 -8.97 17.00
N LEU A 99 11.22 -9.19 16.93
CA LEU A 99 11.86 -10.27 16.19
C LEU A 99 12.19 -11.45 17.11
N ARG A 100 12.72 -11.15 18.30
CA ARG A 100 13.15 -12.16 19.27
C ARG A 100 12.00 -13.02 19.77
N GLN A 101 10.89 -12.39 20.20
CA GLN A 101 9.79 -13.13 20.81
C GLN A 101 9.16 -14.18 19.90
N PRO A 102 8.84 -13.90 18.62
CA PRO A 102 8.33 -14.92 17.70
C PRO A 102 9.26 -16.11 17.47
N LEU A 103 10.59 -15.89 17.54
CA LEU A 103 11.58 -16.95 17.37
C LEU A 103 11.67 -17.80 18.63
N LEU A 104 11.80 -17.16 19.83
CA LEU A 104 11.85 -17.87 21.12
C LEU A 104 10.60 -18.69 21.39
N ASN A 105 9.40 -18.15 21.16
CA ASN A 105 8.14 -18.86 21.37
C ASN A 105 8.10 -20.20 20.59
N LYS A 106 8.68 -20.25 19.41
CA LYS A 106 8.74 -21.51 18.64
C LYS A 106 9.80 -22.46 19.16
N ILE A 107 10.95 -21.95 19.58
CA ILE A 107 12.04 -22.71 20.18
C ILE A 107 11.56 -23.33 21.50
N ASP A 108 10.93 -22.55 22.37
CA ASP A 108 10.37 -23.00 23.65
C ASP A 108 9.29 -24.08 23.45
N TRP A 109 8.45 -23.90 22.42
CA TRP A 109 7.45 -24.91 22.09
C TRP A 109 8.10 -26.22 21.63
N LEU A 110 9.14 -26.18 20.79
CA LEU A 110 9.90 -27.35 20.37
C LEU A 110 10.59 -28.03 21.55
N GLN A 111 11.19 -27.27 22.44
CA GLN A 111 11.87 -27.77 23.64
C GLN A 111 10.92 -28.54 24.58
N ARG A 112 9.66 -28.11 24.70
CA ARG A 112 8.67 -28.74 25.57
C ARG A 112 7.96 -29.94 24.92
N ASN A 113 7.87 -29.96 23.59
CA ASN A 113 6.97 -30.88 22.89
C ASN A 113 7.69 -31.81 21.90
N ARG A 114 9.02 -31.72 21.75
CA ARG A 114 9.78 -32.47 20.75
C ARG A 114 11.14 -32.90 21.29
N PRO A 115 11.74 -33.97 20.75
CA PRO A 115 13.11 -34.35 21.09
C PRO A 115 14.12 -33.25 20.82
N PRO A 116 15.23 -33.17 21.59
CA PRO A 116 16.25 -32.11 21.43
C PRO A 116 16.81 -31.98 20.02
N GLU A 117 16.97 -33.10 19.31
CA GLU A 117 17.50 -33.11 17.94
C GLU A 117 16.62 -32.31 16.96
N GLN A 118 15.31 -32.30 17.17
CA GLN A 118 14.39 -31.50 16.33
C GLN A 118 14.52 -30.01 16.61
N ARG A 119 14.78 -29.62 17.87
CA ARG A 119 15.09 -28.21 18.22
C ARG A 119 16.38 -27.79 17.55
N ASP A 120 17.43 -28.59 17.66
CA ASP A 120 18.76 -28.26 17.15
C ASP A 120 18.77 -28.25 15.60
N ALA A 121 18.08 -29.18 14.97
CA ALA A 121 17.85 -29.14 13.54
C ALA A 121 17.04 -27.90 13.11
N TYR A 122 16.09 -27.43 13.91
CA TYR A 122 15.35 -26.19 13.65
C TYR A 122 16.25 -24.95 13.78
N LEU A 123 17.12 -24.92 14.81
CA LEU A 123 18.09 -23.84 14.99
C LEU A 123 19.05 -23.75 13.80
N SER A 124 19.71 -24.84 13.43
CA SER A 124 20.71 -24.85 12.35
C SER A 124 20.10 -24.65 10.96
N ASN A 125 18.98 -25.34 10.66
CA ASN A 125 18.43 -25.35 9.30
C ASN A 125 17.45 -24.20 9.01
N THR A 126 16.75 -23.69 10.05
CA THR A 126 15.70 -22.69 9.86
C THR A 126 16.09 -21.33 10.44
N ILE A 127 16.49 -21.30 11.71
CA ILE A 127 16.77 -20.05 12.39
C ILE A 127 18.06 -19.40 11.86
N LEU A 128 19.11 -20.18 11.67
CA LEU A 128 20.36 -19.65 11.10
C LEU A 128 20.11 -18.99 9.74
N LYS A 129 19.35 -19.63 8.87
CA LYS A 129 18.96 -19.06 7.57
C LYS A 129 18.09 -17.80 7.71
N ALA A 130 17.19 -17.77 8.70
CA ALA A 130 16.39 -16.58 8.99
C ALA A 130 17.28 -15.41 9.48
N ILE A 131 18.29 -15.69 10.32
CA ILE A 131 19.26 -14.69 10.75
C ILE A 131 20.06 -14.14 9.58
N MET A 132 20.55 -14.99 8.69
CA MET A 132 21.27 -14.56 7.47
C MET A 132 20.38 -13.64 6.59
N ARG A 133 19.09 -13.95 6.46
CA ARG A 133 18.13 -13.10 5.76
C ARG A 133 17.89 -11.76 6.47
N LEU A 134 17.85 -11.77 7.81
CA LEU A 134 17.77 -10.54 8.61
C LEU A 134 18.99 -9.65 8.38
N ASP A 135 20.19 -10.21 8.33
CA ASP A 135 21.42 -9.47 8.07
C ASP A 135 21.40 -8.82 6.68
N ALA A 136 21.00 -9.57 5.65
CA ALA A 136 20.86 -9.02 4.31
C ALA A 136 19.82 -7.87 4.24
N VAL A 137 18.70 -8.01 4.96
CA VAL A 137 17.71 -6.92 5.09
C VAL A 137 18.29 -5.73 5.84
N ARG A 138 19.05 -5.96 6.91
CA ARG A 138 19.69 -4.93 7.72
C ARG A 138 20.69 -4.14 6.90
N GLU A 139 21.57 -4.81 6.17
CA GLU A 139 22.55 -4.18 5.28
C GLU A 139 21.88 -3.27 4.24
N LYS A 140 20.79 -3.72 3.66
CA LYS A 140 20.02 -2.95 2.67
C LYS A 140 19.43 -1.65 3.23
N HIS A 141 19.04 -1.62 4.51
CA HIS A 141 18.31 -0.50 5.13
C HIS A 141 19.18 0.34 6.08
N THR A 142 20.30 -0.19 6.55
CA THR A 142 21.23 0.53 7.45
C THR A 142 21.81 1.75 6.73
N ALA A 143 22.00 2.85 7.47
CA ALA A 143 22.67 4.04 6.98
C ALA A 143 24.10 3.70 6.49
N ARG A 144 24.59 4.49 5.54
CA ARG A 144 25.98 4.39 5.08
C ARG A 144 26.85 5.22 6.01
N ALA A 145 28.00 4.70 6.38
CA ALA A 145 29.00 5.48 7.11
C ALA A 145 29.52 6.61 6.21
N THR A 146 29.62 7.80 6.75
CA THR A 146 30.28 8.95 6.13
C THR A 146 31.21 9.60 7.14
N PRO A 147 32.25 10.32 6.68
CA PRO A 147 33.15 11.03 7.59
C PRO A 147 32.49 12.25 8.25
N SER A 148 31.29 12.66 7.84
CA SER A 148 30.57 13.77 8.44
C SER A 148 30.08 13.43 9.86
N GLU A 149 30.05 14.43 10.74
CA GLU A 149 29.50 14.27 12.10
C GLU A 149 28.05 13.81 12.08
N LEU A 150 27.25 14.37 11.19
CA LEU A 150 25.86 13.98 10.98
C LEU A 150 25.78 12.50 10.60
N GLY A 151 26.57 12.07 9.62
CA GLY A 151 26.61 10.67 9.18
C GLY A 151 27.06 9.74 10.30
N ALA A 152 28.10 10.07 11.06
CA ALA A 152 28.58 9.28 12.17
C ALA A 152 27.55 9.15 13.32
N TYR A 153 26.84 10.23 13.63
CA TYR A 153 25.78 10.25 14.64
C TYR A 153 24.62 9.33 14.27
N TRP A 154 24.11 9.46 13.04
CA TRP A 154 22.96 8.67 12.58
C TRP A 154 23.35 7.23 12.25
N PHE A 155 24.56 6.95 11.80
CA PHE A 155 25.03 5.59 11.53
C PHE A 155 24.88 4.67 12.77
N ARG A 156 25.20 5.17 13.96
CA ARG A 156 25.05 4.42 15.21
C ARG A 156 23.58 4.24 15.63
N ARG A 157 22.71 5.20 15.38
CA ARG A 157 21.30 5.18 15.79
C ARG A 157 20.37 4.52 14.80
N TRP A 158 20.71 4.59 13.52
CA TRP A 158 19.85 4.09 12.44
C TRP A 158 19.45 2.61 12.56
N PRO A 159 20.31 1.69 13.02
CA PRO A 159 19.94 0.28 13.22
C PRO A 159 18.73 0.07 14.13
N HIS A 160 18.45 1.00 15.07
CA HIS A 160 17.31 0.96 15.99
C HIS A 160 16.03 1.57 15.42
N LEU A 161 16.06 2.07 14.19
CA LEU A 161 14.88 2.67 13.56
C LEU A 161 13.64 1.76 13.56
N PRO A 162 13.71 0.45 13.27
CA PRO A 162 12.54 -0.42 13.30
C PRO A 162 11.80 -0.51 14.65
N GLU A 163 12.46 -0.18 15.73
CA GLU A 163 11.93 -0.22 17.11
C GLU A 163 11.22 1.08 17.50
N GLN A 164 11.52 2.17 16.81
CA GLN A 164 11.04 3.49 17.21
C GLN A 164 9.52 3.62 17.07
N THR A 165 8.91 4.25 18.07
CA THR A 165 7.50 4.68 18.03
C THR A 165 7.32 5.84 17.06
N ARG A 166 6.08 6.14 16.70
CA ARG A 166 5.77 7.28 15.80
C ARG A 166 6.28 8.61 16.37
N ARG A 167 6.13 8.81 17.69
CA ARG A 167 6.63 9.99 18.38
C ARG A 167 8.13 10.13 18.26
N GLN A 168 8.88 9.08 18.60
CA GLN A 168 10.35 9.08 18.50
C GLN A 168 10.81 9.34 17.05
N VAL A 169 10.11 8.77 16.07
CA VAL A 169 10.39 9.05 14.64
C VAL A 169 10.14 10.53 14.28
N LEU A 170 9.12 11.16 14.84
CA LEU A 170 8.90 12.60 14.64
C LEU A 170 10.00 13.43 15.29
N THR A 171 10.43 13.09 16.52
CA THR A 171 11.60 13.72 17.17
C THR A 171 12.86 13.55 16.32
N TRP A 172 13.12 12.36 15.77
CA TRP A 172 14.22 12.15 14.82
C TRP A 172 14.08 13.02 13.57
N GLY A 173 12.87 13.17 13.07
CA GLY A 173 12.58 14.03 11.92
C GLY A 173 12.91 15.50 12.20
N SER A 174 12.54 16.00 13.37
CA SER A 174 12.91 17.37 13.80
C SER A 174 14.42 17.55 13.96
N SER A 175 15.09 16.59 14.60
CA SER A 175 16.56 16.63 14.74
C SER A 175 17.29 16.58 13.40
N LEU A 176 16.83 15.76 12.45
CA LEU A 176 17.40 15.69 11.11
C LEU A 176 17.18 17.00 10.34
N ALA A 177 15.98 17.58 10.43
CA ALA A 177 15.68 18.86 9.80
C ALA A 177 16.59 19.97 10.32
N SER A 178 16.77 20.06 11.65
CA SER A 178 17.67 21.04 12.30
C SER A 178 19.11 20.88 11.84
N GLN A 179 19.65 19.67 11.91
CA GLN A 179 21.04 19.38 11.51
C GLN A 179 21.31 19.63 10.02
N ILE A 180 20.35 19.28 9.17
CA ILE A 180 20.44 19.58 7.72
C ILE A 180 20.35 21.08 7.45
N SER A 181 19.50 21.81 8.19
CA SER A 181 19.42 23.27 8.08
C SER A 181 20.73 23.93 8.53
N GLU A 182 21.29 23.49 9.65
CA GLU A 182 22.57 23.98 10.15
C GLU A 182 23.70 23.75 9.16
N MET A 183 23.80 22.56 8.59
CA MET A 183 24.76 22.23 7.55
C MET A 183 24.58 23.13 6.33
N PHE A 184 23.35 23.31 5.84
CA PHE A 184 23.05 24.17 4.70
C PHE A 184 23.48 25.62 4.93
N PHE A 185 23.10 26.23 6.06
CA PHE A 185 23.48 27.61 6.38
C PHE A 185 24.96 27.79 6.66
N THR A 186 25.66 26.77 7.17
CA THR A 186 27.11 26.79 7.35
C THR A 186 27.82 26.86 5.98
N GLU A 187 27.38 26.06 5.03
CA GLU A 187 27.91 26.09 3.66
C GLU A 187 27.57 27.41 2.94
N CYS A 188 26.38 27.96 3.12
CA CYS A 188 26.05 29.30 2.61
C CYS A 188 27.00 30.37 3.14
N ARG A 189 27.27 30.35 4.46
CA ARG A 189 28.23 31.29 5.06
C ARG A 189 29.65 31.10 4.53
N ALA A 190 30.06 29.88 4.26
CA ALA A 190 31.37 29.60 3.65
C ALA A 190 31.47 30.19 2.23
N LEU A 191 30.37 30.21 1.47
CA LEU A 191 30.27 30.83 0.17
C LEU A 191 30.20 32.38 0.23
N LYS A 192 30.05 32.95 1.45
CA LYS A 192 29.90 34.40 1.72
C LYS A 192 28.76 35.03 0.90
N ALA A 193 27.69 34.29 0.70
CA ALA A 193 26.55 34.71 -0.07
C ALA A 193 25.26 34.60 0.78
N GLU A 194 24.40 35.63 0.67
CA GLU A 194 23.02 35.50 1.11
C GLU A 194 22.26 34.57 0.16
N LEU A 195 21.14 34.00 0.63
CA LEU A 195 20.38 33.00 -0.13
C LEU A 195 19.90 33.56 -1.50
N GLU A 196 19.64 34.85 -1.55
CA GLU A 196 19.13 35.55 -2.72
C GLU A 196 20.22 35.78 -3.77
N ASP A 197 21.47 35.92 -3.34
CA ASP A 197 22.66 36.17 -4.15
C ASP A 197 23.34 34.91 -4.66
N LEU A 198 22.89 33.72 -4.27
CA LEU A 198 23.45 32.46 -4.71
C LEU A 198 23.27 32.27 -6.22
N SER A 199 24.38 31.97 -6.90
CA SER A 199 24.34 31.57 -8.30
C SER A 199 23.60 30.22 -8.48
N ASP A 200 23.13 29.95 -9.69
CA ASP A 200 22.49 28.69 -10.03
C ASP A 200 23.43 27.49 -9.81
N GLU A 201 24.73 27.69 -10.00
CA GLU A 201 25.76 26.67 -9.79
C GLU A 201 25.96 26.37 -8.31
N ASP A 202 26.05 27.41 -7.47
CA ASP A 202 26.18 27.29 -6.02
C ASP A 202 24.94 26.63 -5.42
N LEU A 203 23.77 27.02 -5.86
CA LEU A 203 22.51 26.43 -5.41
C LEU A 203 22.42 24.94 -5.77
N LEU A 204 22.86 24.56 -6.97
CA LEU A 204 22.91 23.16 -7.38
C LEU A 204 23.97 22.38 -6.61
N TRP A 205 25.11 23.00 -6.30
CA TRP A 205 26.16 22.42 -5.49
C TRP A 205 25.67 22.17 -4.06
N LEU A 206 25.05 23.16 -3.41
CA LEU A 206 24.45 23.04 -2.09
C LEU A 206 23.39 21.91 -2.06
N TYR A 207 22.51 21.89 -3.03
CA TYR A 207 21.51 20.82 -3.16
C TYR A 207 22.17 19.42 -3.26
N ARG A 208 23.23 19.30 -4.05
CA ARG A 208 23.95 18.03 -4.20
C ARG A 208 24.69 17.65 -2.92
N HIS A 209 25.28 18.61 -2.24
CA HIS A 209 25.97 18.41 -0.97
C HIS A 209 25.01 17.87 0.09
N VAL A 210 23.96 18.61 0.40
CA VAL A 210 22.88 18.18 1.31
C VAL A 210 22.24 16.85 0.88
N GLY A 211 21.98 16.71 -0.40
CA GLY A 211 21.36 15.51 -0.95
C GLY A 211 22.23 14.24 -0.83
N ARG A 212 23.55 14.37 -0.84
CA ARG A 212 24.44 13.24 -0.57
C ARG A 212 24.26 12.75 0.85
N GLU A 213 24.26 13.65 1.85
CA GLU A 213 24.02 13.29 3.26
C GLU A 213 22.66 12.63 3.46
N VAL A 214 21.59 13.19 2.89
CA VAL A 214 20.25 12.56 2.91
C VAL A 214 20.26 11.14 2.32
N SER A 215 21.03 10.94 1.26
CA SER A 215 21.15 9.63 0.59
C SER A 215 21.84 8.57 1.46
N THR A 216 22.73 8.97 2.37
CA THR A 216 23.40 8.06 3.32
C THR A 216 22.40 7.35 4.23
N LEU A 217 21.30 8.02 4.56
CA LEU A 217 20.21 7.52 5.38
C LEU A 217 19.20 6.65 4.58
N ARG A 218 19.55 6.22 3.37
CA ARG A 218 18.67 5.43 2.48
C ARG A 218 17.38 6.15 2.08
N ILE A 219 17.36 7.46 2.25
CA ILE A 219 16.27 8.32 1.82
C ILE A 219 16.70 9.05 0.56
N ARG A 220 15.83 9.05 -0.44
CA ARG A 220 16.12 9.70 -1.71
C ARG A 220 15.81 11.19 -1.61
N PRO A 221 16.76 12.09 -1.95
CA PRO A 221 16.49 13.52 -2.01
C PRO A 221 15.34 13.84 -2.97
N PRO A 222 14.53 14.86 -2.68
CA PRO A 222 13.46 15.31 -3.57
C PRO A 222 14.02 15.67 -4.94
N PHE A 223 13.34 15.29 -6.02
CA PHE A 223 13.69 15.61 -7.42
C PHE A 223 15.10 15.23 -7.89
N TRP A 224 15.82 14.35 -7.18
CA TRP A 224 17.24 14.00 -7.42
C TRP A 224 17.59 13.71 -8.89
N ARG A 225 16.75 12.93 -9.59
CA ARG A 225 17.00 12.60 -10.99
C ARG A 225 16.76 13.79 -11.95
N SER A 226 15.74 14.59 -11.65
CA SER A 226 15.33 15.72 -12.48
C SER A 226 16.37 16.84 -12.43
N LEU A 227 16.74 17.27 -11.21
CA LEU A 227 17.68 18.34 -10.98
C LEU A 227 19.11 17.98 -11.43
N ASN A 228 19.53 16.71 -11.30
CA ASN A 228 20.83 16.28 -11.82
C ASN A 228 20.87 16.12 -13.36
N LYS A 229 19.70 16.07 -14.02
CA LYS A 229 19.61 16.04 -15.49
C LYS A 229 19.46 17.42 -16.09
N ARG A 230 18.64 18.26 -15.49
CA ARG A 230 18.36 19.64 -15.89
C ARG A 230 18.09 20.46 -14.65
N PHE A 231 18.84 21.55 -14.46
CA PHE A 231 18.64 22.47 -13.34
C PHE A 231 17.34 23.26 -13.51
N ASP A 232 16.67 23.50 -12.41
CA ASP A 232 15.49 24.32 -12.26
C ASP A 232 15.55 24.96 -10.86
N LYS A 233 15.71 26.29 -10.80
CA LYS A 233 15.93 27.04 -9.55
C LYS A 233 14.79 26.84 -8.54
N LEU A 234 13.54 27.00 -8.98
CA LEU A 234 12.37 26.87 -8.10
C LEU A 234 12.24 25.44 -7.56
N LEU A 235 12.46 24.45 -8.41
CA LEU A 235 12.43 23.04 -8.01
C LEU A 235 13.57 22.70 -7.05
N CYS A 236 14.74 23.32 -7.22
CA CYS A 236 15.89 23.17 -6.33
C CYS A 236 15.61 23.75 -4.95
N LEU A 237 15.12 24.99 -4.87
CA LEU A 237 14.71 25.64 -3.63
C LEU A 237 13.63 24.84 -2.89
N SER A 238 12.63 24.37 -3.60
CA SER A 238 11.60 23.48 -3.04
C SER A 238 12.17 22.16 -2.50
N ALA A 239 13.15 21.59 -3.18
CA ALA A 239 13.83 20.37 -2.71
C ALA A 239 14.62 20.60 -1.42
N LEU A 240 15.33 21.72 -1.32
CA LEU A 240 16.04 22.15 -0.12
C LEU A 240 15.05 22.43 1.02
N GLY A 241 13.98 23.19 0.79
CA GLY A 241 12.95 23.46 1.78
C GLY A 241 12.32 22.17 2.35
N ARG A 242 12.15 21.12 1.52
CA ARG A 242 11.73 19.81 2.02
C ARG A 242 12.77 19.16 2.91
N MET A 243 14.03 19.16 2.52
CA MET A 243 15.11 18.51 3.30
C MET A 243 15.38 19.24 4.62
N MET A 244 15.00 20.52 4.74
CA MET A 244 15.03 21.29 5.98
C MET A 244 13.73 21.21 6.81
N SER A 245 12.71 20.50 6.34
CA SER A 245 11.41 20.38 7.01
C SER A 245 11.29 19.16 7.89
N ALA A 246 10.96 19.36 9.17
CA ALA A 246 10.68 18.30 10.14
C ALA A 246 9.54 17.37 9.68
N ASP A 247 8.48 17.95 9.10
CA ASP A 247 7.34 17.20 8.57
C ASP A 247 7.72 16.28 7.42
N TRP A 248 8.58 16.74 6.53
CA TRP A 248 9.06 15.93 5.43
C TRP A 248 9.88 14.75 5.96
N TRP A 249 10.82 15.01 6.89
CA TRP A 249 11.62 13.97 7.52
C TRP A 249 10.76 12.98 8.29
N GLY A 250 9.84 13.45 9.13
CA GLY A 250 8.92 12.59 9.87
C GLY A 250 8.18 11.62 8.95
N ARG A 251 7.70 12.08 7.79
CA ARG A 251 7.06 11.22 6.79
C ARG A 251 8.03 10.25 6.13
N GLN A 252 9.26 10.65 5.77
CA GLN A 252 10.22 9.77 5.11
C GLN A 252 10.75 8.70 6.06
N VAL A 253 11.17 9.10 7.26
CA VAL A 253 11.70 8.19 8.29
C VAL A 253 10.62 7.18 8.74
N TRP A 254 9.38 7.65 8.93
CA TRP A 254 8.26 6.75 9.25
C TRP A 254 7.99 5.70 8.18
N ARG A 255 8.05 6.09 6.92
CA ARG A 255 7.94 5.16 5.79
C ARG A 255 9.04 4.12 5.79
N LEU A 256 10.29 4.57 5.92
CA LEU A 256 11.45 3.68 5.94
C LEU A 256 11.39 2.72 7.15
N ARG A 257 11.04 3.24 8.34
CA ARG A 257 10.84 2.43 9.54
C ARG A 257 9.84 1.31 9.31
N ASN A 258 8.70 1.62 8.74
CA ASN A 258 7.64 0.65 8.50
C ASN A 258 8.04 -0.38 7.42
N ASP A 259 8.63 0.06 6.32
CA ASP A 259 9.12 -0.81 5.26
C ASP A 259 10.23 -1.75 5.78
N TRP A 260 11.15 -1.24 6.60
CA TRP A 260 12.23 -2.03 7.19
C TRP A 260 11.71 -3.06 8.19
N ARG A 261 10.86 -2.65 9.13
CA ARG A 261 10.24 -3.54 10.11
C ARG A 261 9.48 -4.68 9.44
N GLU A 262 8.69 -4.38 8.43
CA GLU A 262 7.93 -5.37 7.66
C GLU A 262 8.86 -6.34 6.92
N CYS A 263 9.96 -5.85 6.32
CA CYS A 263 10.96 -6.70 5.69
C CYS A 263 11.64 -7.64 6.69
N GLN A 264 11.95 -7.19 7.90
CA GLN A 264 12.51 -8.03 8.95
C GLN A 264 11.53 -9.14 9.37
N LEU A 265 10.25 -8.82 9.51
CA LEU A 265 9.22 -9.82 9.81
C LEU A 265 9.03 -10.83 8.66
N ARG A 266 9.17 -10.40 7.41
CA ARG A 266 9.23 -11.31 6.26
C ARG A 266 10.48 -12.19 6.28
N ALA A 267 11.63 -11.66 6.69
CA ALA A 267 12.88 -12.42 6.79
C ALA A 267 12.79 -13.60 7.77
N ILE A 268 12.10 -13.41 8.90
CA ILE A 268 11.85 -14.47 9.87
C ILE A 268 10.53 -15.23 9.62
N SER A 269 10.00 -15.17 8.42
CA SER A 269 8.78 -15.86 8.01
C SER A 269 7.58 -15.66 8.95
N GLN A 270 7.36 -14.40 9.39
CA GLN A 270 6.14 -14.05 10.14
C GLN A 270 4.97 -13.70 9.21
N ILE A 271 5.25 -13.42 7.92
CA ILE A 271 4.25 -13.04 6.92
C ILE A 271 4.16 -14.12 5.86
N HIS A 272 3.21 -15.02 6.05
CA HIS A 272 2.89 -16.10 5.11
C HIS A 272 1.52 -16.73 5.42
N ARG A 273 1.03 -17.59 4.51
CA ARG A 273 -0.30 -18.21 4.53
C ARG A 273 -0.76 -18.73 5.90
N ARG A 274 0.12 -19.43 6.61
CA ARG A 274 -0.22 -20.11 7.87
C ARG A 274 -0.13 -19.23 9.12
N ARG A 275 0.37 -18.00 9.00
CA ARG A 275 0.59 -17.10 10.14
C ARG A 275 -0.14 -15.77 9.96
N ASN A 276 0.51 -14.78 9.39
CA ASN A 276 -0.07 -13.47 9.08
C ASN A 276 -0.03 -13.27 7.56
N PRO A 277 -1.09 -13.66 6.81
CA PRO A 277 -1.10 -13.44 5.38
C PRO A 277 -1.17 -11.95 5.05
N TYR A 278 -0.49 -11.56 3.97
CA TYR A 278 -0.48 -10.23 3.36
C TYR A 278 0.30 -9.16 4.12
N VAL A 279 0.15 -9.05 5.45
CA VAL A 279 0.72 -7.99 6.27
C VAL A 279 0.96 -8.49 7.70
N SER A 280 1.94 -7.92 8.39
CA SER A 280 2.19 -8.26 9.78
C SER A 280 1.04 -7.85 10.70
N GLN A 281 0.92 -8.49 11.86
CA GLN A 281 -0.05 -8.11 12.88
C GLN A 281 0.19 -6.69 13.38
N ASP A 282 1.45 -6.27 13.51
CA ASP A 282 1.83 -4.92 13.91
C ASP A 282 1.30 -3.86 12.94
N ALA A 283 1.52 -4.07 11.62
CA ALA A 283 1.05 -3.15 10.60
C ALA A 283 -0.49 -3.14 10.50
N LEU A 284 -1.14 -4.29 10.69
CA LEU A 284 -2.60 -4.38 10.75
C LEU A 284 -3.15 -3.57 11.93
N SER A 285 -2.59 -3.75 13.13
CA SER A 285 -2.99 -3.03 14.34
C SER A 285 -2.79 -1.51 14.20
N ALA A 286 -1.64 -1.10 13.65
CA ALA A 286 -1.35 0.32 13.38
C ALA A 286 -2.34 0.92 12.36
N TRP A 287 -2.72 0.17 11.32
CA TRP A 287 -3.71 0.60 10.34
C TRP A 287 -5.12 0.73 10.96
N GLN A 288 -5.53 -0.23 11.79
CA GLN A 288 -6.81 -0.20 12.48
C GLN A 288 -6.90 0.99 13.44
N GLU A 289 -5.83 1.23 14.19
CA GLU A 289 -5.73 2.36 15.12
C GLU A 289 -5.80 3.71 14.37
N GLN A 290 -5.08 3.85 13.25
CA GLN A 290 -5.17 5.07 12.44
C GLN A 290 -6.60 5.30 11.91
N ARG A 291 -7.28 4.25 11.49
CA ARG A 291 -8.70 4.35 11.08
C ARG A 291 -9.61 4.73 12.23
N ARG A 292 -9.35 4.24 13.45
CA ARG A 292 -10.07 4.63 14.63
C ARG A 292 -9.91 6.13 14.92
N LYS A 293 -8.66 6.62 14.91
CA LYS A 293 -8.35 8.05 15.09
C LYS A 293 -8.99 8.92 14.00
N ASN A 294 -8.95 8.50 12.76
CA ASN A 294 -9.59 9.23 11.66
C ASN A 294 -11.12 9.33 11.86
N ARG A 295 -11.78 8.25 12.30
CA ARG A 295 -13.23 8.30 12.61
C ARG A 295 -13.53 9.21 13.78
N GLN A 296 -12.72 9.17 14.83
CA GLN A 296 -12.88 10.07 15.98
C GLN A 296 -12.72 11.54 15.56
N PHE A 297 -11.72 11.83 14.72
CA PHE A 297 -11.52 13.17 14.16
C PHE A 297 -12.75 13.61 13.35
N ILE A 298 -13.21 12.79 12.40
CA ILE A 298 -14.38 13.10 11.57
C ILE A 298 -15.64 13.33 12.43
N ALA A 299 -15.86 12.51 13.47
CA ALA A 299 -17.00 12.66 14.37
C ALA A 299 -16.93 13.94 15.21
N ALA A 300 -15.71 14.35 15.61
CA ALA A 300 -15.49 15.53 16.46
C ALA A 300 -15.44 16.87 15.69
N HIS A 301 -15.44 16.84 14.36
CA HIS A 301 -15.30 18.04 13.54
C HIS A 301 -16.48 18.21 12.59
N GLU A 302 -16.66 19.43 12.14
CA GLU A 302 -17.66 19.86 11.17
C GLU A 302 -17.04 20.78 10.14
N LEU A 303 -17.75 21.06 9.09
CA LEU A 303 -17.35 21.99 8.04
C LEU A 303 -18.13 23.28 8.18
N GLU A 304 -17.46 24.40 8.00
CA GLU A 304 -18.07 25.73 7.93
C GLU A 304 -17.69 26.38 6.61
N ASP A 305 -18.68 26.95 5.91
CA ASP A 305 -18.42 27.72 4.70
C ASP A 305 -18.18 29.22 5.03
N GLU A 306 -17.83 29.99 4.01
CA GLU A 306 -17.58 31.44 4.12
C GLU A 306 -18.79 32.25 4.58
N ASP A 307 -20.01 31.71 4.42
CA ASP A 307 -21.27 32.33 4.89
C ASP A 307 -21.64 31.90 6.32
N GLY A 308 -20.80 31.09 6.99
CA GLY A 308 -21.08 30.58 8.33
C GLY A 308 -22.02 29.35 8.36
N ASN A 309 -22.38 28.78 7.20
CA ASN A 309 -23.21 27.58 7.19
C ASN A 309 -22.39 26.36 7.61
N VAL A 310 -22.98 25.54 8.47
CA VAL A 310 -22.32 24.36 9.05
C VAL A 310 -22.81 23.08 8.37
N ALA A 311 -21.88 22.20 8.03
CA ALA A 311 -22.19 20.88 7.47
C ALA A 311 -21.44 19.78 8.21
N SER A 312 -22.07 18.61 8.35
CA SER A 312 -21.46 17.45 9.01
C SER A 312 -20.29 16.88 8.19
N LEU A 313 -19.09 16.90 8.76
CA LEU A 313 -17.90 16.27 8.13
C LEU A 313 -18.12 14.75 7.98
N GLU A 314 -18.86 14.10 8.89
CA GLU A 314 -19.16 12.68 8.81
C GLU A 314 -20.10 12.37 7.64
N ALA A 315 -21.18 13.14 7.49
CA ALA A 315 -22.09 12.98 6.35
C ALA A 315 -21.35 13.16 5.02
N MET A 316 -20.45 14.13 4.94
CA MET A 316 -19.63 14.36 3.74
C MET A 316 -18.66 13.21 3.46
N ALA A 317 -18.00 12.67 4.48
CA ALA A 317 -17.11 11.53 4.36
C ALA A 317 -17.88 10.27 3.90
N LEU A 318 -19.08 10.04 4.46
CA LEU A 318 -19.95 8.92 4.09
C LEU A 318 -20.50 9.06 2.65
N ALA A 319 -20.75 10.27 2.19
CA ALA A 319 -21.21 10.57 0.83
C ALA A 319 -20.07 10.55 -0.22
N SER A 320 -18.82 10.47 0.17
CA SER A 320 -17.66 10.51 -0.71
C SER A 320 -17.11 9.12 -1.08
N VAL A 321 -16.17 9.08 -2.02
CA VAL A 321 -15.39 7.85 -2.36
C VAL A 321 -14.49 7.36 -1.22
N SER A 322 -14.40 8.08 -0.11
CA SER A 322 -13.80 7.57 1.13
C SER A 322 -14.64 6.46 1.75
N ASN A 323 -15.96 6.46 1.50
CA ASN A 323 -16.85 5.35 1.83
C ASN A 323 -16.55 4.14 0.95
N PRO A 324 -16.19 2.97 1.52
CA PRO A 324 -15.87 1.78 0.74
C PRO A 324 -17.01 1.31 -0.18
N ALA A 325 -18.27 1.41 0.27
CA ALA A 325 -19.43 1.02 -0.53
C ALA A 325 -19.53 1.89 -1.80
N ILE A 326 -19.44 3.20 -1.65
CA ILE A 326 -19.46 4.15 -2.77
C ILE A 326 -18.31 3.89 -3.73
N ARG A 327 -17.10 3.70 -3.20
CA ARG A 327 -15.91 3.38 -3.98
C ARG A 327 -16.08 2.09 -4.79
N ARG A 328 -16.66 1.04 -4.18
CA ARG A 328 -16.96 -0.22 -4.85
C ARG A 328 -17.98 0.00 -5.98
N HIS A 329 -19.09 0.69 -5.71
CA HIS A 329 -20.12 0.96 -6.72
C HIS A 329 -19.58 1.75 -7.91
N GLU A 330 -18.76 2.78 -7.65
CA GLU A 330 -18.09 3.53 -8.73
C GLU A 330 -17.20 2.64 -9.59
N LEU A 331 -16.36 1.82 -8.95
CA LEU A 331 -15.48 0.90 -9.69
C LEU A 331 -16.28 -0.11 -10.53
N MET A 332 -17.36 -0.66 -9.97
CA MET A 332 -18.24 -1.58 -10.70
C MET A 332 -18.93 -0.91 -11.89
N ALA A 333 -19.45 0.31 -11.71
CA ALA A 333 -20.06 1.07 -12.80
C ALA A 333 -19.05 1.37 -13.92
N ARG A 334 -17.80 1.68 -13.54
CA ARG A 334 -16.72 1.91 -14.52
C ARG A 334 -16.34 0.65 -15.28
N MET A 335 -16.22 -0.48 -14.58
CA MET A 335 -15.95 -1.78 -15.22
C MET A 335 -17.04 -2.16 -16.21
N MET A 336 -18.30 -2.06 -15.76
CA MET A 336 -19.47 -2.36 -16.61
C MET A 336 -19.51 -1.44 -17.84
N GLY A 337 -19.23 -0.14 -17.68
CA GLY A 337 -19.19 0.79 -18.79
C GLY A 337 -18.11 0.45 -19.83
N VAL A 338 -16.94 0.02 -19.38
CA VAL A 338 -15.85 -0.40 -20.27
C VAL A 338 -16.20 -1.71 -20.99
N GLU A 339 -16.83 -2.67 -20.31
CA GLU A 339 -17.32 -3.91 -20.91
C GLU A 339 -18.39 -3.65 -21.97
N GLN A 340 -19.34 -2.74 -21.70
CA GLN A 340 -20.35 -2.32 -22.68
C GLN A 340 -19.73 -1.70 -23.93
N ILE A 341 -18.69 -0.88 -23.79
CA ILE A 341 -17.92 -0.35 -24.92
C ILE A 341 -17.26 -1.50 -25.69
N ALA A 342 -16.63 -2.45 -25.02
CA ALA A 342 -15.99 -3.58 -25.67
C ALA A 342 -16.99 -4.45 -26.44
N MET A 343 -18.16 -4.71 -25.87
CA MET A 343 -19.23 -5.45 -26.53
C MET A 343 -19.75 -4.71 -27.78
N SER A 344 -19.97 -3.39 -27.70
CA SER A 344 -20.41 -2.59 -28.83
C SER A 344 -19.39 -2.51 -29.97
N ARG A 345 -18.11 -2.71 -29.68
CA ARG A 345 -16.99 -2.71 -30.63
C ARG A 345 -16.66 -4.12 -31.16
N GLY A 346 -17.20 -5.17 -30.55
CA GLY A 346 -16.82 -6.54 -30.84
C GLY A 346 -15.46 -6.95 -30.31
N ASP A 347 -14.91 -6.19 -29.33
CA ASP A 347 -13.59 -6.43 -28.76
C ASP A 347 -13.59 -7.67 -27.86
N THR A 348 -12.49 -8.40 -27.86
CA THR A 348 -12.28 -9.59 -27.03
C THR A 348 -11.69 -9.22 -25.68
N GLY A 349 -12.30 -9.70 -24.60
CA GLY A 349 -11.79 -9.57 -23.25
C GLY A 349 -10.69 -10.58 -22.91
N LEU A 350 -9.62 -10.13 -22.30
CA LEU A 350 -8.51 -10.93 -21.80
C LEU A 350 -8.34 -10.71 -20.31
N PHE A 351 -8.38 -11.78 -19.54
CA PHE A 351 -8.03 -11.75 -18.13
C PHE A 351 -6.63 -12.32 -17.91
N LEU A 352 -5.71 -11.46 -17.43
CA LEU A 352 -4.33 -11.81 -17.20
C LEU A 352 -4.08 -11.90 -15.68
N THR A 353 -3.31 -12.91 -15.28
CA THR A 353 -2.71 -12.98 -13.94
C THR A 353 -1.21 -12.89 -14.10
N ILE A 354 -0.60 -11.88 -13.48
CA ILE A 354 0.81 -11.54 -13.64
C ILE A 354 1.46 -11.53 -12.26
N THR A 355 2.50 -12.35 -12.10
CA THR A 355 3.22 -12.54 -10.83
C THR A 355 4.66 -12.06 -10.96
N CYS A 356 5.29 -11.67 -9.85
CA CYS A 356 6.70 -11.30 -9.80
C CYS A 356 7.63 -12.51 -9.92
N PRO A 357 8.90 -12.34 -10.31
CA PRO A 357 9.95 -13.33 -10.18
C PRO A 357 10.12 -13.85 -8.74
N SER A 358 10.61 -15.09 -8.62
CA SER A 358 10.78 -15.77 -7.33
C SER A 358 11.61 -14.94 -6.33
N ARG A 359 12.59 -14.18 -6.76
CA ARG A 359 13.43 -13.32 -5.91
C ARG A 359 12.68 -12.21 -5.14
N TYR A 360 11.43 -11.92 -5.50
CA TYR A 360 10.59 -10.96 -4.77
C TYR A 360 9.75 -11.62 -3.66
N HIS A 361 9.61 -12.94 -3.71
CA HIS A 361 8.82 -13.73 -2.76
C HIS A 361 9.64 -14.14 -1.56
N SER A 362 9.22 -13.73 -0.36
CA SER A 362 9.92 -14.10 0.88
C SER A 362 9.67 -15.55 1.30
N ASN A 363 8.50 -16.08 0.97
CA ASN A 363 8.09 -17.44 1.30
C ASN A 363 7.44 -18.09 0.07
N ASN A 364 7.59 -19.41 -0.04
CA ASN A 364 6.87 -20.20 -1.03
C ASN A 364 5.42 -20.46 -0.58
N HIS A 365 4.60 -21.06 -1.44
CA HIS A 365 3.19 -21.31 -1.17
C HIS A 365 2.95 -22.23 0.04
N SER A 366 3.88 -23.14 0.35
CA SER A 366 3.81 -24.01 1.55
C SER A 366 4.17 -23.27 2.85
N GLY A 367 4.62 -22.03 2.76
CA GLY A 367 4.99 -21.20 3.91
C GLY A 367 6.46 -21.28 4.32
N HIS A 368 7.26 -22.10 3.63
CA HIS A 368 8.71 -22.16 3.86
C HIS A 368 9.41 -20.91 3.29
N ALA A 369 10.52 -20.54 3.91
CA ALA A 369 11.37 -19.45 3.45
C ALA A 369 11.88 -19.72 2.03
N ASN A 370 11.78 -18.72 1.16
CA ASN A 370 12.33 -18.82 -0.20
C ASN A 370 13.81 -18.40 -0.20
N PRO A 371 14.74 -19.30 -0.56
CA PRO A 371 16.17 -18.98 -0.57
C PRO A 371 16.55 -17.94 -1.63
N LYS A 372 15.76 -17.80 -2.69
CA LYS A 372 16.00 -16.84 -3.77
C LYS A 372 15.59 -15.40 -3.41
N TRP A 373 14.92 -15.19 -2.27
CA TRP A 373 14.47 -13.85 -1.90
C TRP A 373 15.65 -12.91 -1.63
N ASN A 374 15.66 -11.78 -2.28
CA ASN A 374 16.74 -10.78 -2.22
C ASN A 374 16.48 -9.61 -1.24
N GLY A 375 15.56 -9.79 -0.28
CA GLY A 375 15.17 -8.72 0.64
C GLY A 375 14.30 -7.62 -0.01
N ALA A 376 13.69 -7.88 -1.17
CA ALA A 376 12.81 -6.92 -1.83
C ALA A 376 11.54 -6.65 -1.02
N THR A 377 11.15 -5.37 -0.96
CA THR A 377 9.87 -4.94 -0.38
C THR A 377 8.72 -5.19 -1.36
N PRO A 378 7.46 -5.27 -0.89
CA PRO A 378 6.30 -5.27 -1.79
C PRO A 378 6.24 -4.04 -2.70
N SER A 379 6.71 -2.89 -2.22
CA SER A 379 6.83 -1.67 -3.04
C SER A 379 7.85 -1.82 -4.17
N ASP A 380 8.97 -2.54 -3.95
CA ASP A 380 9.97 -2.81 -4.99
C ASP A 380 9.40 -3.78 -6.04
N ALA A 381 8.69 -4.81 -5.61
CA ALA A 381 7.99 -5.74 -6.49
C ALA A 381 6.94 -5.02 -7.35
N GLN A 382 6.16 -4.10 -6.76
CA GLN A 382 5.21 -3.27 -7.50
C GLN A 382 5.90 -2.35 -8.52
N LYS A 383 7.02 -1.72 -8.15
CA LYS A 383 7.83 -0.91 -9.09
C LYS A 383 8.35 -1.75 -10.26
N TYR A 384 8.76 -2.99 -9.98
CA TYR A 384 9.16 -3.93 -11.02
C TYR A 384 8.01 -4.19 -12.01
N LEU A 385 6.83 -4.58 -11.51
CA LEU A 385 5.66 -4.83 -12.35
C LEU A 385 5.27 -3.59 -13.18
N CYS A 386 5.28 -2.39 -12.57
CA CYS A 386 5.01 -1.14 -13.27
C CYS A 386 6.04 -0.85 -14.37
N LYS A 387 7.33 -1.10 -14.11
CA LYS A 387 8.42 -0.90 -15.09
C LYS A 387 8.28 -1.85 -16.28
N VAL A 388 7.97 -3.12 -16.03
CA VAL A 388 7.75 -4.11 -17.10
C VAL A 388 6.51 -3.75 -17.90
N TRP A 389 5.40 -3.41 -17.24
CA TRP A 389 4.19 -2.94 -17.92
C TRP A 389 4.43 -1.74 -18.82
N GLY A 390 5.14 -0.73 -18.33
CA GLY A 390 5.48 0.46 -19.12
C GLY A 390 6.30 0.12 -20.38
N ARG A 391 7.23 -0.84 -20.27
CA ARG A 391 8.03 -1.32 -21.43
C ARG A 391 7.18 -2.11 -22.41
N ALA A 392 6.32 -3.01 -21.90
CA ALA A 392 5.42 -3.81 -22.71
C ALA A 392 4.40 -2.94 -23.46
N THR A 393 3.77 -1.98 -22.76
CA THR A 393 2.80 -1.05 -23.40
C THR A 393 3.47 -0.12 -24.42
N ALA A 394 4.73 0.29 -24.19
CA ALA A 394 5.49 1.04 -25.20
C ALA A 394 5.79 0.19 -26.44
N LYS A 395 6.05 -1.12 -26.28
CA LYS A 395 6.22 -2.02 -27.42
C LYS A 395 4.90 -2.25 -28.15
N LEU A 396 3.80 -2.48 -27.38
CA LEU A 396 2.45 -2.60 -27.95
C LEU A 396 2.10 -1.35 -28.79
N LYS A 397 2.32 -0.16 -28.26
CA LYS A 397 2.06 1.11 -28.97
C LYS A 397 2.84 1.23 -30.29
N ARG A 398 4.09 0.73 -30.36
CA ARG A 398 4.87 0.72 -31.61
C ARG A 398 4.34 -0.23 -32.68
N HIS A 399 3.47 -1.17 -32.28
CA HIS A 399 2.76 -2.09 -33.19
C HIS A 399 1.29 -1.71 -33.32
N ASP A 400 0.90 -0.49 -32.93
CA ASP A 400 -0.47 0.03 -32.90
C ASP A 400 -1.47 -0.80 -32.09
N LEU A 401 -0.99 -1.73 -31.28
CA LEU A 401 -1.80 -2.52 -30.37
C LEU A 401 -2.10 -1.70 -29.11
N ARG A 402 -3.37 -1.41 -28.86
CA ARG A 402 -3.76 -0.52 -27.76
C ARG A 402 -4.85 -1.14 -26.88
N PRO A 403 -4.47 -1.92 -25.86
CA PRO A 403 -5.44 -2.46 -24.91
C PRO A 403 -6.02 -1.38 -24.00
N TYR A 404 -7.30 -1.54 -23.64
CA TYR A 404 -7.96 -0.73 -22.63
C TYR A 404 -8.69 -1.61 -21.62
N GLY A 405 -8.89 -1.12 -20.39
CA GLY A 405 -9.52 -1.91 -19.34
C GLY A 405 -9.11 -1.51 -17.95
N PHE A 406 -8.82 -2.51 -17.09
CA PHE A 406 -8.47 -2.31 -15.69
C PHE A 406 -7.37 -3.25 -15.20
N ARG A 407 -6.60 -2.77 -14.26
CA ARG A 407 -5.62 -3.53 -13.49
C ARG A 407 -5.92 -3.45 -12.00
N VAL A 408 -5.96 -4.62 -11.34
CA VAL A 408 -6.08 -4.75 -9.90
C VAL A 408 -4.78 -5.35 -9.36
N ALA A 409 -4.19 -4.73 -8.33
CA ALA A 409 -3.04 -5.28 -7.62
C ALA A 409 -3.51 -5.91 -6.31
N GLU A 410 -3.14 -7.17 -6.09
CA GLU A 410 -3.46 -7.95 -4.91
C GLU A 410 -2.21 -8.47 -4.21
N PRO A 411 -2.26 -8.75 -2.91
CA PRO A 411 -1.18 -9.43 -2.22
C PRO A 411 -1.21 -10.94 -2.46
N HIS A 412 -0.05 -11.55 -2.67
CA HIS A 412 0.17 -12.96 -2.33
C HIS A 412 0.27 -13.14 -0.82
N HIS A 413 0.13 -14.38 -0.37
CA HIS A 413 0.19 -14.73 1.05
C HIS A 413 1.44 -14.21 1.78
N ASP A 414 2.55 -13.97 1.07
CA ASP A 414 3.83 -13.47 1.56
C ASP A 414 4.01 -11.95 1.37
N SER A 415 2.92 -11.22 1.12
CA SER A 415 2.90 -9.76 0.88
C SER A 415 3.36 -9.31 -0.51
N THR A 416 3.87 -10.21 -1.36
CA THR A 416 4.33 -9.84 -2.70
C THR A 416 3.13 -9.51 -3.60
N PRO A 417 3.11 -8.37 -4.31
CA PRO A 417 2.02 -8.02 -5.20
C PRO A 417 1.97 -8.92 -6.43
N HIS A 418 0.77 -9.27 -6.85
CA HIS A 418 0.48 -9.77 -8.18
C HIS A 418 -0.67 -8.99 -8.80
N TRP A 419 -0.80 -9.06 -10.12
CA TRP A 419 -1.79 -8.29 -10.84
C TRP A 419 -2.83 -9.19 -11.51
N HIS A 420 -4.07 -8.78 -11.36
CA HIS A 420 -5.17 -9.19 -12.22
C HIS A 420 -5.47 -8.04 -13.19
N VAL A 421 -5.40 -8.33 -14.48
CA VAL A 421 -5.59 -7.32 -15.52
C VAL A 421 -6.69 -7.80 -16.47
N LEU A 422 -7.77 -7.05 -16.53
CA LEU A 422 -8.80 -7.23 -17.54
C LEU A 422 -8.59 -6.17 -18.62
N ILE A 423 -8.29 -6.59 -19.82
CA ILE A 423 -8.13 -5.71 -21.00
C ILE A 423 -8.93 -6.21 -22.18
N PHE A 424 -9.30 -5.29 -23.03
CA PHE A 424 -10.04 -5.53 -24.24
C PHE A 424 -9.24 -5.07 -25.46
N LEU A 425 -9.35 -5.81 -26.55
CA LEU A 425 -8.70 -5.57 -27.85
C LEU A 425 -9.57 -6.13 -28.98
N PRO A 426 -9.42 -5.63 -30.21
CA PRO A 426 -9.97 -6.29 -31.41
C PRO A 426 -9.50 -7.76 -31.46
N PRO A 427 -10.34 -8.67 -31.97
CA PRO A 427 -10.06 -10.12 -31.97
C PRO A 427 -8.76 -10.51 -32.68
N ASP A 428 -8.38 -9.84 -33.73
CA ASP A 428 -7.15 -10.03 -34.52
C ASP A 428 -5.89 -9.53 -33.78
N GLU A 429 -6.03 -8.52 -32.92
CA GLU A 429 -4.92 -7.98 -32.11
C GLU A 429 -4.59 -8.82 -30.88
N VAL A 430 -5.46 -9.76 -30.48
CA VAL A 430 -5.31 -10.55 -29.24
C VAL A 430 -4.03 -11.37 -29.24
N LYS A 431 -3.74 -12.11 -30.31
CA LYS A 431 -2.59 -13.01 -30.38
C LYS A 431 -1.25 -12.24 -30.32
N PRO A 432 -1.01 -11.23 -31.18
CA PRO A 432 0.24 -10.47 -31.13
C PRO A 432 0.41 -9.70 -29.81
N ALA A 433 -0.66 -9.17 -29.22
CA ALA A 433 -0.60 -8.50 -27.92
C ALA A 433 -0.21 -9.46 -26.80
N LEU A 434 -0.77 -10.69 -26.77
CA LEU A 434 -0.43 -11.71 -25.77
C LEU A 434 1.02 -12.17 -25.89
N GLU A 435 1.56 -12.31 -27.11
CA GLU A 435 2.96 -12.69 -27.34
C GLU A 435 3.90 -11.63 -26.76
N ILE A 436 3.68 -10.36 -27.04
CA ILE A 436 4.46 -9.24 -26.51
C ILE A 436 4.37 -9.21 -24.98
N LEU A 437 3.15 -9.26 -24.40
CA LEU A 437 2.98 -9.22 -22.94
C LEU A 437 3.67 -10.40 -22.26
N ARG A 438 3.49 -11.61 -22.79
CA ARG A 438 4.12 -12.83 -22.24
C ARG A 438 5.63 -12.71 -22.27
N ASP A 439 6.21 -12.30 -23.39
CA ASP A 439 7.66 -12.13 -23.50
C ASP A 439 8.20 -11.17 -22.44
N TYR A 440 7.62 -9.97 -22.33
CA TYR A 440 8.10 -8.97 -21.36
C TYR A 440 7.99 -9.42 -19.92
N PHE A 441 6.90 -10.09 -19.52
CA PHE A 441 6.69 -10.53 -18.14
C PHE A 441 7.40 -11.83 -17.78
N THR A 442 7.88 -12.61 -18.77
CA THR A 442 8.62 -13.86 -18.52
C THR A 442 10.10 -13.77 -18.86
N ARG A 443 10.57 -12.68 -19.42
CA ARG A 443 11.95 -12.49 -19.89
C ARG A 443 12.94 -12.50 -18.73
N GLU A 444 12.64 -11.78 -17.66
CA GLU A 444 13.53 -11.67 -16.50
C GLU A 444 13.45 -12.95 -15.66
N ASP A 445 14.59 -13.49 -15.24
CA ASP A 445 14.70 -14.79 -14.54
C ASP A 445 13.99 -15.93 -15.29
N ARG A 446 14.10 -15.94 -16.61
CA ARG A 446 13.42 -16.91 -17.49
C ARG A 446 13.74 -18.36 -17.16
N ALA A 447 14.98 -18.63 -16.74
CA ALA A 447 15.47 -19.96 -16.40
C ALA A 447 14.67 -20.64 -15.28
N GLU A 448 14.05 -19.89 -14.36
CA GLU A 448 13.24 -20.46 -13.27
C GLU A 448 11.87 -21.01 -13.72
N LEU A 449 11.42 -20.69 -14.94
CA LEU A 449 10.09 -21.05 -15.43
C LEU A 449 10.06 -22.34 -16.26
N GLY A 450 11.21 -22.83 -16.74
CA GLY A 450 11.26 -23.97 -17.65
C GLY A 450 10.40 -23.73 -18.91
N LYS A 451 9.68 -24.76 -19.32
CA LYS A 451 8.74 -24.70 -20.47
C LYS A 451 7.42 -24.01 -20.12
N ASN A 452 6.97 -24.08 -18.86
CA ASN A 452 5.67 -23.55 -18.40
C ASN A 452 5.80 -22.15 -17.78
N THR A 453 5.24 -21.17 -18.46
CA THR A 453 5.24 -19.77 -17.99
C THR A 453 4.03 -19.40 -17.11
N ALA A 454 3.09 -20.33 -16.87
CA ALA A 454 1.82 -20.04 -16.19
C ALA A 454 1.99 -19.53 -14.75
N ALA A 455 3.08 -19.93 -14.08
CA ALA A 455 3.42 -19.42 -12.74
C ALA A 455 3.70 -17.90 -12.74
N ARG A 456 4.19 -17.34 -13.84
CA ARG A 456 4.52 -15.92 -13.99
C ARG A 456 3.48 -15.13 -14.78
N PHE A 457 2.96 -15.71 -15.86
CA PHE A 457 2.03 -15.06 -16.78
C PHE A 457 0.98 -16.07 -17.24
N LYS A 458 -0.26 -15.88 -16.79
CA LYS A 458 -1.42 -16.67 -17.20
C LYS A 458 -2.42 -15.75 -17.88
N ALA A 459 -2.91 -16.15 -19.04
CA ALA A 459 -3.93 -15.44 -19.80
C ALA A 459 -5.15 -16.35 -20.01
N LYS A 460 -6.34 -15.77 -19.89
CA LYS A 460 -7.64 -16.42 -20.16
C LYS A 460 -8.46 -15.50 -21.05
N LYS A 461 -8.90 -16.00 -22.18
CA LYS A 461 -9.87 -15.30 -23.01
C LYS A 461 -11.23 -15.34 -22.30
N MET A 462 -11.90 -14.20 -22.21
CA MET A 462 -13.24 -14.11 -21.63
C MET A 462 -14.26 -14.56 -22.68
N ASP A 463 -15.19 -15.38 -22.24
CA ASP A 463 -16.31 -15.84 -23.07
C ASP A 463 -17.59 -15.17 -22.54
N PRO A 464 -18.20 -14.25 -23.30
CA PRO A 464 -19.43 -13.56 -22.87
C PRO A 464 -20.59 -14.51 -22.57
N ARG A 465 -20.60 -15.71 -23.18
CA ARG A 465 -21.65 -16.73 -22.94
C ARG A 465 -21.55 -17.37 -21.55
N LYS A 466 -20.37 -17.31 -20.92
CA LYS A 466 -20.12 -17.84 -19.57
C LYS A 466 -20.29 -16.81 -18.46
N GLY A 467 -20.68 -15.60 -18.79
CA GLY A 467 -20.90 -14.51 -17.88
C GLY A 467 -20.09 -13.25 -18.20
N SER A 468 -20.44 -12.13 -17.56
CA SER A 468 -19.81 -10.84 -17.82
C SER A 468 -18.38 -10.80 -17.26
N ALA A 469 -17.48 -10.11 -17.96
CA ALA A 469 -16.11 -9.87 -17.50
C ALA A 469 -16.11 -9.03 -16.21
N THR A 470 -17.06 -8.10 -16.05
CA THR A 470 -17.27 -7.31 -14.85
C THR A 470 -17.62 -8.20 -13.66
N ALA A 471 -18.53 -9.17 -13.81
CA ALA A 471 -18.86 -10.10 -12.72
C ALA A 471 -17.65 -10.92 -12.29
N TYR A 472 -16.81 -11.33 -13.25
CA TYR A 472 -15.57 -12.05 -12.94
C TYR A 472 -14.59 -11.21 -12.10
N VAL A 473 -14.48 -9.90 -12.36
CA VAL A 473 -13.57 -8.99 -11.64
C VAL A 473 -14.20 -8.46 -10.35
N ALA A 474 -15.54 -8.49 -10.23
CA ALA A 474 -16.28 -8.01 -9.06
C ALA A 474 -15.75 -8.61 -7.74
N LYS A 475 -15.43 -9.90 -7.75
CA LYS A 475 -14.83 -10.60 -6.61
C LYS A 475 -13.51 -9.96 -6.15
N TYR A 476 -12.64 -9.61 -7.10
CA TYR A 476 -11.36 -8.96 -6.80
C TYR A 476 -11.55 -7.53 -6.28
N ILE A 477 -12.56 -6.82 -6.78
CA ILE A 477 -12.91 -5.49 -6.29
C ILE A 477 -13.40 -5.58 -4.83
N SER A 478 -14.37 -6.45 -4.56
CA SER A 478 -14.93 -6.64 -3.20
C SER A 478 -13.86 -7.11 -2.22
N LYS A 479 -13.04 -8.11 -2.60
CA LYS A 479 -11.91 -8.61 -1.78
C LYS A 479 -10.94 -7.50 -1.38
N ASN A 480 -10.73 -6.50 -2.22
CA ASN A 480 -9.74 -5.45 -1.98
C ASN A 480 -10.34 -4.14 -1.44
N ILE A 481 -11.64 -4.07 -1.18
CA ILE A 481 -12.33 -2.86 -0.66
C ILE A 481 -13.00 -3.13 0.68
N ASP A 482 -13.99 -4.02 0.75
CA ASP A 482 -14.85 -4.18 1.92
C ASP A 482 -15.35 -5.62 2.18
N GLY A 483 -15.08 -6.55 1.27
CA GLY A 483 -15.55 -7.93 1.38
C GLY A 483 -17.07 -8.08 1.18
N TYR A 484 -17.75 -7.08 0.61
CA TYR A 484 -19.19 -7.11 0.40
C TYR A 484 -19.62 -8.24 -0.53
N ALA A 485 -20.71 -8.92 -0.18
CA ALA A 485 -21.29 -10.06 -0.91
C ALA A 485 -20.29 -11.24 -1.14
N LEU A 486 -19.35 -11.40 -0.22
CA LEU A 486 -18.40 -12.52 -0.20
C LEU A 486 -18.56 -13.38 1.05
N ASP A 487 -19.71 -13.30 1.72
CA ASP A 487 -20.03 -14.11 2.89
C ASP A 487 -20.09 -15.59 2.49
N GLY A 488 -19.45 -16.44 3.30
CA GLY A 488 -19.31 -17.88 3.00
C GLY A 488 -18.20 -18.25 2.02
N GLU A 489 -17.61 -17.30 1.31
CA GLU A 489 -16.48 -17.57 0.43
C GLU A 489 -15.13 -17.53 1.15
N THR A 490 -14.22 -18.39 0.73
CA THR A 490 -12.85 -18.47 1.24
C THR A 490 -11.84 -17.93 0.23
N ASP A 491 -10.81 -17.32 0.75
CA ASP A 491 -9.67 -16.86 -0.03
C ASP A 491 -8.77 -18.04 -0.42
N LYS A 492 -8.55 -18.24 -1.70
CA LYS A 492 -7.72 -19.34 -2.23
C LYS A 492 -6.26 -19.27 -1.79
N GLU A 493 -5.73 -18.09 -1.58
CA GLU A 493 -4.35 -17.86 -1.15
C GLU A 493 -4.14 -18.25 0.32
N THR A 494 -5.10 -17.95 1.18
CA THR A 494 -4.95 -18.08 2.63
C THR A 494 -5.81 -19.18 3.25
N GLY A 495 -6.91 -19.57 2.58
CA GLY A 495 -7.93 -20.46 3.12
C GLY A 495 -8.85 -19.81 4.17
N ARG A 496 -8.75 -18.50 4.39
CA ARG A 496 -9.55 -17.73 5.36
C ARG A 496 -10.80 -17.16 4.71
N PRO A 497 -11.82 -16.78 5.49
CA PRO A 497 -12.99 -16.06 4.97
C PRO A 497 -12.57 -14.79 4.20
N LEU A 498 -13.16 -14.55 3.03
CA LEU A 498 -12.81 -13.41 2.19
C LEU A 498 -13.10 -12.07 2.87
N ARG A 499 -14.10 -11.98 3.73
CA ARG A 499 -14.42 -10.78 4.50
C ARG A 499 -13.30 -10.41 5.49
N GLU A 500 -12.63 -11.40 6.08
CA GLU A 500 -11.46 -11.19 6.95
C GLU A 500 -10.27 -10.71 6.12
N THR A 501 -9.99 -11.39 5.00
CA THR A 501 -8.82 -11.08 4.16
C THR A 501 -8.95 -9.74 3.44
N ALA A 502 -10.16 -9.21 3.23
CA ALA A 502 -10.36 -7.86 2.70
C ALA A 502 -9.73 -6.79 3.59
N ARG A 503 -9.86 -6.90 4.92
CA ARG A 503 -9.19 -5.98 5.86
C ARG A 503 -7.67 -6.06 5.76
N LEU A 504 -7.14 -7.28 5.64
CA LEU A 504 -5.71 -7.52 5.47
C LEU A 504 -5.20 -6.93 4.15
N ALA A 505 -5.94 -7.08 3.05
CA ALA A 505 -5.59 -6.51 1.74
C ALA A 505 -5.59 -4.97 1.76
N MET A 506 -6.55 -4.35 2.45
CA MET A 506 -6.55 -2.88 2.63
C MET A 506 -5.38 -2.40 3.50
N ALA A 507 -5.09 -3.09 4.61
CA ALA A 507 -3.95 -2.77 5.46
C ALA A 507 -2.62 -2.91 4.70
N TRP A 508 -2.47 -3.99 3.91
CA TRP A 508 -1.32 -4.21 3.03
C TRP A 508 -1.14 -3.08 2.00
N ALA A 509 -2.21 -2.70 1.30
CA ALA A 509 -2.15 -1.63 0.32
C ALA A 509 -1.78 -0.28 0.95
N SER A 510 -2.32 0.01 2.14
CA SER A 510 -1.99 1.20 2.92
C SER A 510 -0.54 1.19 3.40
N GLN A 511 -0.09 0.08 4.01
CA GLN A 511 1.28 -0.10 4.52
C GLN A 511 2.32 0.13 3.43
N HIS A 512 2.12 -0.47 2.26
CA HIS A 512 3.05 -0.39 1.14
C HIS A 512 2.75 0.73 0.15
N ARG A 513 1.70 1.55 0.40
CA ARG A 513 1.28 2.70 -0.44
C ARG A 513 1.03 2.32 -1.89
N LEU A 514 0.34 1.19 -2.08
CA LEU A 514 0.10 0.62 -3.39
C LEU A 514 -1.24 1.10 -3.98
N ARG A 515 -1.20 1.56 -5.21
CA ARG A 515 -2.42 1.83 -5.97
C ARG A 515 -3.00 0.51 -6.49
N GLN A 516 -4.02 -0.01 -5.80
CA GLN A 516 -4.62 -1.29 -6.12
C GLN A 516 -5.38 -1.27 -7.45
N PHE A 517 -6.14 -0.22 -7.74
CA PHE A 517 -6.98 -0.11 -8.93
C PHE A 517 -6.41 0.91 -9.90
N GLN A 518 -6.18 0.50 -11.14
CA GLN A 518 -5.65 1.35 -12.20
C GLN A 518 -6.42 1.15 -13.50
N PRO A 519 -7.12 2.21 -14.01
CA PRO A 519 -7.69 2.18 -15.35
C PRO A 519 -6.59 2.22 -16.42
N VAL A 520 -6.89 1.64 -17.58
CA VAL A 520 -6.03 1.61 -18.76
C VAL A 520 -6.84 2.13 -19.94
N GLY A 521 -6.36 3.11 -20.67
CA GLY A 521 -6.98 3.62 -21.91
C GLY A 521 -8.37 4.25 -21.74
N GLN A 522 -8.70 4.78 -20.56
CA GLN A 522 -10.00 5.37 -20.25
C GLN A 522 -9.89 6.86 -19.93
N PRO A 523 -10.95 7.65 -20.16
CA PRO A 523 -11.05 9.01 -19.67
C PRO A 523 -10.90 9.10 -18.15
N PRO A 524 -10.43 10.26 -17.61
CA PRO A 524 -10.17 10.41 -16.18
C PRO A 524 -11.45 10.45 -15.36
N VAL A 525 -11.49 9.67 -14.28
CA VAL A 525 -12.63 9.64 -13.34
C VAL A 525 -12.83 10.96 -12.60
N THR A 526 -11.80 11.80 -12.53
CA THR A 526 -11.89 13.12 -11.88
C THR A 526 -12.91 14.00 -12.59
N VAL A 527 -12.86 14.05 -13.92
CA VAL A 527 -13.85 14.79 -14.73
C VAL A 527 -15.26 14.26 -14.51
N TYR A 528 -15.42 12.92 -14.51
CA TYR A 528 -16.70 12.27 -14.23
C TYR A 528 -17.29 12.69 -12.88
N ARG A 529 -16.45 12.76 -11.84
CA ARG A 529 -16.87 13.20 -10.50
C ARG A 529 -17.21 14.68 -10.44
N GLU A 530 -16.39 15.53 -11.06
CA GLU A 530 -16.62 16.97 -11.07
C GLU A 530 -17.92 17.32 -11.85
N LEU A 531 -18.18 16.65 -12.97
CA LEU A 531 -19.42 16.84 -13.73
C LEU A 531 -20.67 16.40 -12.94
N ARG A 532 -20.61 15.26 -12.23
CA ARG A 532 -21.72 14.84 -11.35
C ARG A 532 -21.98 15.83 -10.22
N LYS A 533 -20.89 16.37 -9.64
CA LYS A 533 -21.00 17.40 -8.62
C LYS A 533 -21.64 18.66 -9.17
N LEU A 534 -21.21 19.12 -10.36
CA LEU A 534 -21.75 20.26 -11.04
C LEU A 534 -23.25 20.09 -11.36
N SER A 535 -23.63 18.93 -11.94
CA SER A 535 -25.04 18.63 -12.25
C SER A 535 -25.92 18.68 -10.98
N ASN A 536 -25.46 18.13 -9.85
CA ASN A 536 -26.19 18.19 -8.60
C ASN A 536 -26.35 19.61 -8.07
N GLN A 537 -25.28 20.43 -8.14
CA GLN A 537 -25.31 21.83 -7.70
C GLN A 537 -26.27 22.67 -8.54
N LEU A 538 -26.17 22.58 -9.86
CA LEU A 538 -27.03 23.32 -10.79
C LEU A 538 -28.51 22.89 -10.63
N THR A 539 -28.77 21.59 -10.54
CA THR A 539 -30.13 21.08 -10.27
C THR A 539 -30.70 21.62 -8.96
N SER A 540 -29.92 21.64 -7.91
CA SER A 540 -30.34 22.19 -6.61
C SER A 540 -30.66 23.70 -6.70
N ILE A 541 -29.81 24.46 -7.37
CA ILE A 541 -30.03 25.92 -7.59
C ILE A 541 -31.30 26.16 -8.41
N MET A 542 -31.51 25.40 -9.50
CA MET A 542 -32.69 25.54 -10.36
C MET A 542 -33.99 25.13 -9.65
N ILE A 543 -33.94 24.11 -8.78
CA ILE A 543 -35.09 23.71 -7.93
C ILE A 543 -35.45 24.85 -6.98
N LYS A 544 -34.48 25.43 -6.30
CA LYS A 544 -34.71 26.55 -5.38
C LYS A 544 -35.24 27.77 -6.08
N ALA A 545 -34.80 28.03 -7.32
CA ALA A 545 -35.29 29.13 -8.15
C ALA A 545 -36.64 28.86 -8.84
N GLY A 546 -37.21 27.65 -8.68
CA GLY A 546 -38.44 27.26 -9.38
C GLY A 546 -38.31 27.07 -10.88
N THR A 547 -37.12 27.08 -11.42
CA THR A 547 -36.83 27.02 -12.86
C THR A 547 -36.45 25.61 -13.35
N TYR A 548 -36.35 24.63 -12.44
CA TYR A 548 -35.97 23.28 -12.78
C TYR A 548 -37.02 22.58 -13.67
N ARG A 549 -36.61 22.19 -14.86
CA ARG A 549 -37.38 21.31 -15.75
C ARG A 549 -36.66 20.00 -15.97
N ARG A 550 -37.34 18.90 -15.77
CA ARG A 550 -36.75 17.56 -15.96
C ARG A 550 -36.33 17.38 -17.43
N GLY A 551 -35.05 17.09 -17.66
CA GLY A 551 -34.48 16.91 -19.00
C GLY A 551 -34.00 18.19 -19.68
N ALA A 552 -34.11 19.35 -19.04
CA ALA A 552 -33.47 20.57 -19.52
C ALA A 552 -31.95 20.45 -19.54
N SER A 553 -31.31 21.16 -20.46
CA SER A 553 -29.86 21.34 -20.46
C SER A 553 -29.43 22.09 -19.21
N LEU A 554 -28.40 21.59 -18.55
CA LEU A 554 -27.82 22.23 -17.37
C LEU A 554 -26.66 23.15 -17.75
N LEU A 555 -26.01 22.92 -18.89
CA LEU A 555 -24.86 23.66 -19.34
C LEU A 555 -25.10 24.29 -20.70
N PRO A 556 -24.59 25.51 -20.95
CA PRO A 556 -24.78 26.22 -22.23
C PRO A 556 -24.18 25.45 -23.41
N ASP A 557 -23.03 24.83 -23.23
CA ASP A 557 -22.40 24.06 -24.30
C ASP A 557 -23.03 22.66 -24.43
N PRO A 558 -23.56 22.31 -25.62
CA PRO A 558 -24.20 21.02 -25.85
C PRO A 558 -23.29 19.81 -25.66
N LEU A 559 -22.00 19.93 -25.98
CA LEU A 559 -21.02 18.85 -25.80
C LEU A 559 -20.72 18.61 -24.32
N MET A 560 -20.45 19.66 -23.56
CA MET A 560 -20.26 19.57 -22.12
C MET A 560 -21.51 19.07 -21.42
N ASP A 561 -22.70 19.55 -21.80
CA ASP A 561 -23.98 19.11 -21.26
C ASP A 561 -24.23 17.61 -21.53
N ALA A 562 -23.93 17.12 -22.74
CA ALA A 562 -24.03 15.71 -23.06
C ALA A 562 -23.09 14.82 -22.22
N VAL A 563 -21.87 15.26 -21.97
CA VAL A 563 -20.92 14.56 -21.10
C VAL A 563 -21.39 14.60 -19.64
N ALA A 564 -21.89 15.76 -19.18
CA ALA A 564 -22.42 15.94 -17.83
C ALA A 564 -23.66 15.09 -17.58
N ALA A 565 -24.60 15.07 -18.55
CA ALA A 565 -25.79 14.24 -18.51
C ALA A 565 -25.46 12.73 -18.44
N ALA A 566 -24.45 12.28 -19.18
CA ALA A 566 -23.97 10.90 -19.12
C ALA A 566 -23.35 10.56 -17.75
N ALA A 567 -22.59 11.49 -17.18
CA ALA A 567 -22.02 11.34 -15.86
C ALA A 567 -23.09 11.30 -14.77
N ASP A 568 -24.10 12.19 -14.84
CA ASP A 568 -25.20 12.28 -13.88
C ASP A 568 -26.09 11.02 -13.93
N ALA A 569 -26.40 10.51 -15.14
CA ALA A 569 -27.11 9.25 -15.32
C ALA A 569 -26.36 8.03 -14.75
N GLY A 570 -25.10 8.17 -14.35
CA GLY A 570 -24.27 7.06 -13.87
C GLY A 570 -23.86 6.08 -14.97
N CYS A 571 -24.08 6.39 -16.24
CA CYS A 571 -23.69 5.55 -17.37
C CYS A 571 -22.26 5.83 -17.80
N PHE A 572 -21.33 5.02 -17.31
CA PHE A 572 -19.91 5.24 -17.62
C PHE A 572 -19.57 4.94 -19.08
N ALA A 573 -20.30 4.04 -19.77
CA ALA A 573 -20.12 3.78 -21.18
C ALA A 573 -20.45 5.02 -22.02
N THR A 574 -21.61 5.64 -21.80
CA THR A 574 -22.00 6.88 -22.49
C THR A 574 -21.05 8.02 -22.17
N TYR A 575 -20.58 8.10 -20.91
CA TYR A 575 -19.55 9.06 -20.51
C TYR A 575 -18.27 8.89 -21.34
N ILE A 576 -17.75 7.67 -21.50
CA ILE A 576 -16.57 7.39 -22.32
C ILE A 576 -16.82 7.84 -23.77
N GLN A 577 -17.95 7.45 -24.34
CA GLN A 577 -18.28 7.80 -25.72
C GLN A 577 -18.37 9.32 -25.95
N LYS A 578 -19.01 10.04 -25.02
CA LYS A 578 -19.17 11.49 -25.12
C LYS A 578 -17.87 12.24 -24.82
N GLN A 579 -16.93 11.63 -24.11
CA GLN A 579 -15.56 12.15 -23.93
C GLN A 579 -14.66 11.97 -25.17
N GLY A 580 -15.14 11.29 -26.20
CA GLY A 580 -14.43 11.00 -27.45
C GLY A 580 -14.08 9.51 -27.63
N GLY A 581 -14.32 8.65 -26.62
CA GLY A 581 -14.08 7.21 -26.68
C GLY A 581 -12.95 6.72 -25.77
N VAL A 582 -12.60 5.45 -25.96
CA VAL A 582 -11.43 4.84 -25.33
C VAL A 582 -10.15 5.17 -26.11
N LEU A 583 -9.00 5.17 -25.45
CA LEU A 583 -7.66 5.28 -26.06
C LEU A 583 -7.36 6.63 -26.74
N ILE A 584 -8.22 7.62 -26.61
CA ILE A 584 -7.95 8.96 -27.17
C ILE A 584 -6.88 9.70 -26.35
N PRO A 585 -6.09 10.57 -26.99
CA PRO A 585 -5.14 11.42 -26.31
C PRO A 585 -5.82 12.38 -25.32
N ARG A 586 -5.09 12.79 -24.29
CA ARG A 586 -5.65 13.68 -23.25
C ARG A 586 -6.12 15.03 -23.77
N GLU A 587 -5.43 15.54 -24.75
CA GLU A 587 -5.74 16.81 -25.45
C GLU A 587 -7.06 16.74 -26.21
N CYS A 588 -7.49 15.55 -26.60
CA CYS A 588 -8.70 15.33 -27.39
C CYS A 588 -9.95 15.05 -26.55
N TYR A 589 -9.87 15.07 -25.21
CA TYR A 589 -11.07 14.91 -24.40
C TYR A 589 -12.03 16.08 -24.57
N ALA A 590 -13.33 15.78 -24.71
CA ALA A 590 -14.38 16.77 -24.81
C ALA A 590 -14.42 17.72 -23.60
N VAL A 591 -14.22 17.17 -22.40
CA VAL A 591 -14.20 17.93 -21.14
C VAL A 591 -12.96 17.56 -20.32
N ARG A 592 -12.29 18.58 -19.80
CA ARG A 592 -11.11 18.45 -18.95
C ARG A 592 -11.32 19.14 -17.62
N VAL A 593 -10.48 18.83 -16.64
CA VAL A 593 -10.44 19.52 -15.34
C VAL A 593 -9.79 20.88 -15.52
N ALA A 594 -10.43 21.92 -15.00
CA ALA A 594 -9.88 23.25 -14.87
C ALA A 594 -9.06 23.34 -13.56
N TYR A 595 -7.90 23.97 -13.67
CA TYR A 595 -7.00 24.19 -12.52
C TYR A 595 -6.74 25.66 -12.36
N GLU A 596 -6.49 26.03 -11.12
CA GLU A 596 -6.03 27.32 -10.73
C GLU A 596 -4.79 27.20 -9.85
N ASP A 597 -3.83 28.07 -10.04
CA ASP A 597 -2.66 28.11 -9.17
C ASP A 597 -3.07 28.76 -7.84
N SER A 598 -2.60 28.17 -6.74
CA SER A 598 -2.87 28.72 -5.41
C SER A 598 -2.14 30.03 -5.23
N GLU A 599 -2.81 31.07 -4.72
CA GLU A 599 -2.22 32.38 -4.41
C GLU A 599 -1.10 32.21 -3.38
N GLU A 600 -1.30 31.36 -2.37
CA GLU A 600 -0.29 31.07 -1.37
C GLU A 600 0.51 29.82 -1.75
N PRO A 601 1.84 29.88 -1.71
CA PRO A 601 2.68 28.71 -1.88
C PRO A 601 2.47 27.71 -0.72
N ASN A 602 2.75 26.44 -0.97
CA ASN A 602 2.75 25.46 0.09
C ASN A 602 3.93 25.67 1.06
N ALA A 603 4.00 24.87 2.14
CA ALA A 603 5.06 24.93 3.15
C ALA A 603 6.50 24.77 2.59
N TYR A 604 6.68 24.52 1.31
CA TYR A 604 7.96 24.33 0.62
C TYR A 604 8.20 25.39 -0.47
N GLY A 605 7.42 26.46 -0.49
CA GLY A 605 7.54 27.53 -1.48
C GLY A 605 7.04 27.19 -2.87
N GLU A 606 6.27 26.08 -3.05
CA GLU A 606 5.74 25.69 -4.35
C GLU A 606 4.34 26.23 -4.56
N THR A 607 4.09 26.82 -5.72
CA THR A 607 2.74 27.09 -6.20
C THR A 607 2.01 25.75 -6.42
N THR A 608 0.90 25.55 -5.75
CA THR A 608 0.08 24.34 -5.88
C THR A 608 -1.09 24.61 -6.82
N ARG A 609 -1.44 23.59 -7.61
CA ARG A 609 -2.60 23.64 -8.49
C ARG A 609 -3.83 23.03 -7.81
N LYS A 610 -4.89 23.83 -7.66
CA LYS A 610 -6.18 23.38 -7.14
C LYS A 610 -7.15 23.14 -8.30
N ILE A 611 -8.00 22.12 -8.15
CA ILE A 611 -9.11 21.90 -9.09
C ILE A 611 -10.19 22.91 -8.75
N THR A 612 -10.59 23.71 -9.73
CA THR A 612 -11.66 24.71 -9.56
C THR A 612 -12.91 24.33 -10.32
N GLY A 613 -12.79 23.54 -11.40
CA GLY A 613 -13.92 23.19 -12.21
C GLY A 613 -13.60 22.27 -13.38
N VAL A 614 -14.38 22.43 -14.43
CA VAL A 614 -14.23 21.74 -15.71
C VAL A 614 -14.33 22.72 -16.87
N TRP A 615 -13.76 22.38 -18.00
CA TRP A 615 -13.78 23.18 -19.23
C TRP A 615 -13.66 22.32 -20.47
N SER A 616 -14.09 22.84 -21.62
CA SER A 616 -13.96 22.18 -22.91
C SER A 616 -12.81 22.75 -23.73
N PRO A 617 -11.78 21.95 -24.08
CA PRO A 617 -10.68 22.40 -24.95
C PRO A 617 -11.12 22.85 -26.33
N HIS A 618 -12.28 22.39 -26.81
CA HIS A 618 -12.81 22.71 -28.12
C HIS A 618 -13.43 24.11 -28.21
N ILE A 619 -13.83 24.65 -27.04
CA ILE A 619 -14.45 25.98 -26.95
C ILE A 619 -13.45 27.00 -26.39
N GLY A 620 -12.55 26.56 -25.51
CA GLY A 620 -11.57 27.39 -24.84
C GLY A 620 -11.91 27.72 -23.38
N GLU A 621 -11.19 28.68 -22.82
CA GLU A 621 -11.33 29.08 -21.40
C GLU A 621 -12.72 29.63 -21.06
N ASP A 622 -13.42 30.24 -22.00
CA ASP A 622 -14.79 30.77 -21.81
C ASP A 622 -15.81 29.70 -21.45
N SER A 623 -15.50 28.41 -21.76
CA SER A 623 -16.34 27.27 -21.38
C SER A 623 -16.17 26.84 -19.92
N ARG A 624 -15.32 27.50 -19.14
CA ARG A 624 -14.99 27.13 -17.79
C ARG A 624 -16.19 27.20 -16.85
N GLN A 625 -16.49 26.05 -16.23
CA GLN A 625 -17.56 25.92 -15.24
C GLN A 625 -16.95 25.59 -13.88
N CYS A 626 -17.20 26.45 -12.89
CA CYS A 626 -16.73 26.26 -11.54
C CYS A 626 -17.53 25.15 -10.83
N THR A 627 -16.84 24.20 -10.17
CA THR A 627 -17.42 23.16 -9.35
C THR A 627 -17.13 23.31 -7.87
N ARG A 628 -16.44 24.40 -7.51
CA ARG A 628 -16.05 24.75 -6.14
C ARG A 628 -16.67 26.10 -5.77
N LEU A 629 -17.99 26.12 -5.64
CA LEU A 629 -18.77 27.34 -5.42
C LEU A 629 -18.55 27.93 -4.03
N LYS A 630 -18.10 27.12 -3.05
CA LYS A 630 -17.85 27.56 -1.67
C LYS A 630 -16.52 27.03 -1.17
N THR A 631 -15.88 27.79 -0.31
CA THR A 631 -14.69 27.41 0.44
C THR A 631 -15.12 26.88 1.80
N TRP A 632 -14.60 25.74 2.20
CA TRP A 632 -14.96 25.10 3.45
C TRP A 632 -13.75 24.99 4.36
N THR A 633 -13.92 25.32 5.63
CA THR A 633 -12.93 25.12 6.68
C THR A 633 -13.38 24.02 7.64
N ILE A 634 -12.42 23.25 8.17
CA ILE A 634 -12.71 22.23 9.18
C ILE A 634 -12.56 22.90 10.54
N ARG A 635 -13.62 22.85 11.36
CA ARG A 635 -13.58 23.30 12.74
C ARG A 635 -13.98 22.20 13.71
N LYS A 636 -13.59 22.30 14.97
CA LYS A 636 -14.04 21.39 16.03
C LYS A 636 -15.51 21.72 16.35
N LYS A 637 -16.34 20.68 16.50
CA LYS A 637 -17.72 20.88 16.95
C LYS A 637 -17.72 21.58 18.30
N GLN A 638 -18.55 22.61 18.46
CA GLN A 638 -18.78 23.22 19.76
C GLN A 638 -19.54 22.21 20.64
N GLU A 639 -19.05 21.95 21.84
CA GLU A 639 -19.80 21.18 22.83
C GLU A 639 -21.00 22.01 23.21
N VAL A 640 -22.17 21.63 22.72
CA VAL A 640 -23.45 22.17 23.27
C VAL A 640 -23.52 21.67 24.70
N LYS A 641 -23.27 22.54 25.66
CA LYS A 641 -23.65 22.29 27.05
C LYS A 641 -25.16 22.09 27.03
N THR A 642 -25.60 20.85 27.05
CA THR A 642 -27.00 20.49 27.17
C THR A 642 -27.48 20.95 28.53
N ALA A 643 -28.10 22.14 28.57
CA ALA A 643 -29.11 22.40 29.56
C ALA A 643 -30.26 21.42 29.29
N SER A 644 -30.54 20.59 30.26
CA SER A 644 -31.61 19.62 30.21
C SER A 644 -32.94 20.31 29.85
N ALA A 645 -33.39 20.14 28.62
CA ALA A 645 -34.75 20.43 28.20
C ALA A 645 -35.19 19.30 27.27
N SER A 646 -36.13 18.52 27.73
CA SER A 646 -36.94 17.57 27.00
C SER A 646 -37.70 18.30 25.89
N GLY A 647 -37.20 18.19 24.66
CA GLY A 647 -37.84 18.69 23.44
C GLY A 647 -37.58 17.71 22.32
N SER A 648 -38.65 17.14 21.78
CA SER A 648 -38.62 16.29 20.59
C SER A 648 -38.02 17.04 19.44
N PHE A 649 -36.89 16.57 18.92
CA PHE A 649 -36.27 17.11 17.72
C PHE A 649 -37.00 16.61 16.48
N ASP A 650 -37.71 17.53 15.86
CA ASP A 650 -38.26 17.36 14.51
C ASP A 650 -37.14 17.41 13.46
N LEU A 651 -36.95 16.33 12.75
CA LEU A 651 -35.92 16.14 11.71
C LEU A 651 -36.31 16.79 10.38
N GLN A 652 -36.86 17.99 10.40
CA GLN A 652 -37.17 18.78 9.22
C GLN A 652 -36.11 19.88 9.04
N GLY A 653 -35.21 19.73 8.09
CA GLY A 653 -34.36 20.83 7.63
C GLY A 653 -32.85 20.63 7.68
N VAL A 654 -32.36 19.47 7.26
CA VAL A 654 -30.96 19.38 6.86
C VAL A 654 -30.87 19.91 5.43
N PRO A 655 -30.16 21.03 5.15
CA PRO A 655 -29.96 21.48 3.80
C PRO A 655 -29.22 20.38 3.03
N ASP A 656 -29.72 20.04 1.84
CA ASP A 656 -29.04 19.12 0.93
C ASP A 656 -27.60 19.60 0.74
N ALA A 657 -26.63 18.81 1.17
CA ALA A 657 -25.22 19.13 1.06
C ALA A 657 -24.88 19.40 -0.39
N PRO A 658 -24.18 20.51 -0.71
CA PRO A 658 -23.92 20.95 -2.10
C PRO A 658 -23.17 19.97 -2.98
N TRP A 659 -22.62 18.93 -2.41
CA TRP A 659 -21.96 17.80 -3.12
C TRP A 659 -22.56 16.46 -2.74
N SER A 660 -23.87 16.44 -2.50
CA SER A 660 -24.54 15.18 -2.19
C SER A 660 -24.14 14.16 -3.24
N SER A 661 -23.26 13.33 -2.79
CA SER A 661 -22.86 12.07 -3.37
C SER A 661 -22.79 12.00 -4.89
N VAL A 662 -21.63 12.26 -5.35
CA VAL A 662 -21.16 11.78 -6.67
C VAL A 662 -21.59 10.35 -6.94
N ASN A 663 -21.96 9.59 -5.91
CA ASN A 663 -22.29 8.18 -5.98
C ASN A 663 -23.62 7.83 -5.32
N ASN A 664 -24.41 8.83 -4.94
CA ASN A 664 -25.65 8.55 -4.30
C ASN A 664 -26.67 8.10 -5.33
N SER A 665 -26.95 6.86 -5.36
CA SER A 665 -28.18 6.32 -5.88
C SER A 665 -29.31 6.69 -4.92
N THR A 666 -29.74 7.94 -4.94
CA THR A 666 -31.00 8.40 -4.33
C THR A 666 -32.22 7.77 -5.02
N CYS A 667 -32.03 6.59 -5.61
CA CYS A 667 -33.12 5.85 -6.24
C CYS A 667 -34.01 5.08 -5.27
N ASP A 668 -33.60 4.97 -3.98
CA ASP A 668 -34.31 4.07 -3.07
C ASP A 668 -35.47 4.72 -2.29
N GLN A 669 -35.66 6.04 -2.34
CA GLN A 669 -36.72 6.71 -1.59
C GLN A 669 -37.89 7.26 -2.41
N LYS A 670 -37.92 7.11 -3.74
CA LYS A 670 -39.05 7.60 -4.57
C LYS A 670 -39.78 6.55 -5.40
N ILE A 671 -39.64 5.28 -5.10
CA ILE A 671 -40.37 4.20 -5.76
C ILE A 671 -41.26 3.45 -4.75
N SER A 672 -42.14 4.16 -4.06
CA SER A 672 -43.22 3.53 -3.33
C SER A 672 -44.60 4.01 -3.79
N ARG A 673 -44.80 4.24 -5.08
CA ARG A 673 -46.15 4.37 -5.67
C ARG A 673 -46.05 4.36 -7.21
N THR A 674 -46.02 3.17 -7.81
CA THR A 674 -46.84 2.87 -9.00
C THR A 674 -46.83 1.35 -9.21
N ARG A 675 -48.07 0.85 -9.26
CA ARG A 675 -48.44 -0.53 -9.51
C ARG A 675 -48.08 -0.97 -10.94
N GLU A 676 -47.69 -2.24 -11.03
CA GLU A 676 -47.94 -3.21 -12.06
C GLU A 676 -47.87 -2.79 -13.55
N LEU A 677 -46.89 -3.29 -14.23
CA LEU A 677 -47.05 -3.84 -15.58
C LEU A 677 -45.89 -4.83 -15.82
N SER A 678 -46.27 -6.11 -15.73
CA SER A 678 -45.50 -7.27 -16.16
C SER A 678 -45.48 -7.31 -17.67
N THR A 679 -44.32 -7.26 -18.26
CA THR A 679 -44.07 -7.86 -19.59
C THR A 679 -42.57 -8.17 -19.71
N GLU A 680 -42.24 -9.45 -19.78
CA GLU A 680 -40.94 -9.97 -20.18
C GLU A 680 -40.60 -9.51 -21.59
N LEU A 681 -39.49 -8.82 -21.75
CA LEU A 681 -38.92 -8.46 -23.04
C LEU A 681 -37.68 -9.30 -23.33
N PRO A 682 -37.57 -9.90 -24.52
CA PRO A 682 -36.43 -10.74 -24.89
C PRO A 682 -35.11 -9.94 -24.92
N ALA A 683 -34.01 -10.62 -24.59
CA ALA A 683 -32.66 -10.07 -24.46
C ALA A 683 -32.12 -9.32 -25.70
N GLU A 684 -32.74 -9.46 -26.85
CA GLU A 684 -32.31 -8.81 -28.10
C GLU A 684 -32.61 -7.31 -28.19
N LYS A 685 -33.48 -6.76 -27.32
CA LYS A 685 -33.94 -5.35 -27.39
C LYS A 685 -33.17 -4.38 -26.50
N LEU A 686 -32.08 -4.79 -25.91
CA LEU A 686 -31.26 -3.98 -24.98
C LEU A 686 -30.18 -3.11 -25.64
N ARG A 687 -30.16 -2.99 -26.99
CA ARG A 687 -29.29 -2.06 -27.70
C ARG A 687 -29.90 -0.67 -27.69
N VAL A 688 -29.25 0.29 -27.02
CA VAL A 688 -29.67 1.70 -27.03
C VAL A 688 -29.17 2.33 -28.33
N PRO A 689 -30.07 2.68 -29.31
CA PRO A 689 -29.66 3.33 -30.54
C PRO A 689 -29.04 4.71 -30.29
N ALA A 690 -28.04 5.07 -31.08
CA ALA A 690 -27.36 6.37 -30.96
C ALA A 690 -28.24 7.59 -31.27
N SER A 691 -29.42 7.37 -31.85
CA SER A 691 -30.35 8.43 -32.28
C SER A 691 -31.42 8.83 -31.24
N LEU A 692 -31.41 8.23 -30.06
CA LEU A 692 -32.40 8.54 -29.01
C LEU A 692 -32.18 9.92 -28.36
N THR A 693 -33.31 10.61 -28.08
CA THR A 693 -33.31 11.84 -27.28
C THR A 693 -32.82 11.61 -25.86
N ARG A 694 -32.44 12.69 -25.12
CA ARG A 694 -32.02 12.63 -23.73
C ARG A 694 -33.02 11.90 -22.82
N GLN A 695 -34.33 12.16 -23.01
CA GLN A 695 -35.41 11.51 -22.25
C GLN A 695 -35.51 10.00 -22.52
N GLU A 696 -35.44 9.60 -23.76
CA GLU A 696 -35.48 8.19 -24.16
C GLU A 696 -34.26 7.42 -23.69
N ARG A 697 -33.07 8.05 -23.68
CA ARG A 697 -31.84 7.47 -23.10
C ARG A 697 -31.97 7.26 -21.60
N HIS A 698 -32.53 8.23 -20.86
CA HIS A 698 -32.79 8.08 -19.43
C HIS A 698 -33.86 7.00 -19.15
N ALA A 699 -34.89 6.87 -19.97
CA ALA A 699 -35.89 5.82 -19.86
C ALA A 699 -35.31 4.43 -20.14
N ALA A 700 -34.51 4.27 -21.20
CA ALA A 700 -33.82 3.03 -21.55
C ALA A 700 -32.82 2.60 -20.46
N LEU A 701 -32.05 3.55 -19.91
CA LEU A 701 -31.11 3.28 -18.80
C LEU A 701 -31.82 2.90 -17.49
N ARG A 702 -33.05 3.40 -17.25
CA ARG A 702 -33.89 2.95 -16.11
C ARG A 702 -34.36 1.52 -16.30
N VAL A 703 -34.76 1.15 -17.50
CA VAL A 703 -35.18 -0.22 -17.83
C VAL A 703 -34.03 -1.18 -17.65
N MET A 704 -32.82 -0.86 -18.17
CA MET A 704 -31.60 -1.65 -17.96
C MET A 704 -31.22 -1.79 -16.49
N ARG A 705 -31.38 -0.72 -15.72
CA ARG A 705 -31.11 -0.70 -14.27
C ARG A 705 -32.09 -1.56 -13.48
N ASN A 706 -33.37 -1.57 -13.88
CA ASN A 706 -34.40 -2.38 -13.25
C ASN A 706 -34.29 -3.86 -13.64
N SER A 707 -33.90 -4.20 -14.88
CA SER A 707 -33.62 -5.56 -15.27
C SER A 707 -32.48 -6.18 -14.48
N CYS A 708 -31.36 -5.48 -14.32
CA CYS A 708 -30.26 -5.92 -13.45
C CYS A 708 -30.65 -6.05 -11.96
N ARG A 709 -31.71 -5.36 -11.54
CA ARG A 709 -32.23 -5.41 -10.17
C ARG A 709 -33.17 -6.60 -9.95
N ASN A 710 -33.94 -6.95 -10.97
CA ASN A 710 -34.91 -8.07 -10.91
C ASN A 710 -34.20 -9.44 -10.99
N GLU A 711 -33.13 -9.58 -11.78
CA GLU A 711 -32.27 -10.77 -11.76
C GLU A 711 -31.63 -11.06 -10.38
N LYS A 712 -31.42 -10.02 -9.55
CA LYS A 712 -30.95 -10.19 -8.17
C LYS A 712 -32.05 -10.53 -7.16
N LYS A 713 -33.33 -10.26 -7.48
CA LYS A 713 -34.44 -10.59 -6.57
C LYS A 713 -34.84 -12.06 -6.62
N SER A 714 -34.55 -12.79 -7.70
CA SER A 714 -34.90 -14.21 -7.83
C SER A 714 -34.04 -15.16 -7.03
N HIS A 715 -32.93 -14.70 -6.42
CA HIS A 715 -32.03 -15.51 -5.59
C HIS A 715 -31.95 -15.11 -4.12
N ASN A 716 -32.77 -14.18 -3.65
CA ASN A 716 -32.86 -13.83 -2.23
C ASN A 716 -34.20 -14.29 -1.66
N LEU A 717 -34.28 -15.55 -1.29
CA LEU A 717 -35.14 -15.92 -0.16
C LEU A 717 -34.68 -15.10 1.06
N PRO A 718 -35.61 -14.46 1.80
CA PRO A 718 -35.23 -13.78 3.02
C PRO A 718 -34.50 -14.80 3.92
N PRO A 719 -33.40 -14.41 4.60
CA PRO A 719 -32.79 -15.31 5.58
C PRO A 719 -33.90 -15.71 6.58
N ALA A 720 -33.94 -16.98 6.87
CA ALA A 720 -34.82 -17.49 7.90
C ALA A 720 -34.69 -16.59 9.13
N PRO A 721 -35.79 -16.20 9.81
CA PRO A 721 -35.68 -15.40 11.02
C PRO A 721 -34.69 -16.10 11.95
N PRO A 722 -33.82 -15.36 12.65
CA PRO A 722 -32.90 -15.96 13.59
C PRO A 722 -33.71 -16.83 14.56
N PRO A 723 -33.20 -18.03 14.93
CA PRO A 723 -33.95 -18.90 15.85
C PRO A 723 -34.35 -18.08 17.05
N VAL A 724 -35.61 -18.14 17.38
CA VAL A 724 -36.15 -17.51 18.61
C VAL A 724 -35.40 -18.19 19.74
N LEU A 725 -34.49 -17.46 20.39
CA LEU A 725 -33.82 -17.91 21.60
C LEU A 725 -34.91 -18.19 22.64
N GLN A 726 -35.16 -19.47 22.91
CA GLN A 726 -36.02 -19.86 24.05
C GLN A 726 -35.24 -19.50 25.33
N ILE A 727 -35.64 -18.41 25.95
CA ILE A 727 -35.10 -17.97 27.23
C ILE A 727 -35.82 -18.81 28.28
N SER A 728 -35.05 -19.54 29.11
CA SER A 728 -35.65 -20.33 30.17
C SER A 728 -36.30 -19.46 31.28
N ASP A 729 -37.40 -19.90 31.82
CA ASP A 729 -38.05 -19.22 32.92
C ASP A 729 -37.15 -19.13 34.18
N GLU A 730 -36.27 -20.11 34.36
CA GLU A 730 -35.26 -20.16 35.41
C GLU A 730 -34.22 -19.04 35.27
N LEU A 731 -33.72 -18.78 34.05
CA LEU A 731 -32.81 -17.67 33.80
C LEU A 731 -33.51 -16.32 34.04
N THR A 732 -34.74 -16.21 33.61
CA THR A 732 -35.54 -14.98 33.84
C THR A 732 -35.74 -14.71 35.32
N ALA A 733 -36.09 -15.74 36.11
CA ALA A 733 -36.20 -15.66 37.56
C ALA A 733 -34.87 -15.26 38.24
N ALA A 734 -33.75 -15.85 37.79
CA ALA A 734 -32.42 -15.52 38.32
C ALA A 734 -32.04 -14.05 38.04
N VAL A 735 -32.35 -13.52 36.86
CA VAL A 735 -32.07 -12.11 36.49
C VAL A 735 -32.99 -11.16 37.29
N ILE A 736 -34.25 -11.51 37.50
CA ILE A 736 -35.17 -10.74 38.35
C ILE A 736 -34.64 -10.68 39.79
N ALA A 737 -34.25 -11.83 40.35
CA ALA A 737 -33.67 -11.92 41.69
C ALA A 737 -32.37 -11.10 41.82
N LEU A 738 -31.52 -11.13 40.81
CA LEU A 738 -30.31 -10.31 40.76
C LEU A 738 -30.62 -8.81 40.73
N CYS A 739 -31.58 -8.39 39.92
CA CYS A 739 -31.98 -6.98 39.84
C CYS A 739 -32.55 -6.51 41.17
N ALA A 740 -33.42 -7.32 41.81
CA ALA A 740 -33.99 -6.99 43.12
C ALA A 740 -32.92 -6.89 44.22
N ALA A 741 -31.93 -7.80 44.23
CA ALA A 741 -30.84 -7.78 45.19
C ALA A 741 -29.88 -6.60 45.01
N GLN A 742 -29.87 -5.98 43.84
CA GLN A 742 -29.03 -4.81 43.53
C GLN A 742 -29.83 -3.50 43.44
N GLY A 743 -31.10 -3.50 43.80
CA GLY A 743 -31.98 -2.31 43.75
C GLY A 743 -32.22 -1.79 42.32
N MET A 744 -32.07 -2.64 41.31
CA MET A 744 -32.25 -2.30 39.90
C MET A 744 -33.66 -2.69 39.44
N THR A 745 -34.25 -1.89 38.56
CA THR A 745 -35.51 -2.22 37.91
C THR A 745 -35.28 -3.29 36.84
N TYR A 746 -35.98 -4.42 36.95
CA TYR A 746 -35.95 -5.45 35.93
C TYR A 746 -36.65 -4.97 34.65
N MET A 747 -36.00 -5.19 33.52
CA MET A 747 -36.55 -5.02 32.16
C MET A 747 -36.39 -6.33 31.38
N PRO A 748 -37.42 -6.79 30.64
CA PRO A 748 -37.37 -8.07 29.87
C PRO A 748 -36.20 -8.15 28.91
N ASP A 749 -35.78 -7.01 28.36
CA ASP A 749 -34.63 -6.94 27.45
C ASP A 749 -33.30 -7.27 28.14
N LEU A 750 -33.19 -7.20 29.46
CA LEU A 750 -31.95 -7.57 30.18
C LEU A 750 -31.66 -9.06 30.06
N THR A 751 -32.65 -9.92 30.22
CA THR A 751 -32.48 -11.37 30.06
C THR A 751 -32.12 -11.72 28.63
N ALA A 752 -32.80 -11.11 27.65
CA ALA A 752 -32.50 -11.28 26.25
C ALA A 752 -31.10 -10.74 25.85
N ALA A 753 -30.62 -9.70 26.52
CA ALA A 753 -29.30 -9.16 26.31
C ALA A 753 -28.20 -10.09 26.88
N LEU A 754 -28.41 -10.63 28.08
CA LEU A 754 -27.51 -11.60 28.70
C LEU A 754 -27.38 -12.87 27.87
N SER A 755 -28.47 -13.41 27.35
CA SER A 755 -28.46 -14.62 26.50
C SER A 755 -27.71 -14.40 25.16
N ARG A 756 -27.59 -13.13 24.72
CA ARG A 756 -26.78 -12.73 23.56
C ARG A 756 -25.33 -12.37 23.91
N GLY A 757 -24.92 -12.62 25.18
CA GLY A 757 -23.54 -12.38 25.62
C GLY A 757 -23.29 -10.96 26.16
N ALA A 758 -24.33 -10.18 26.45
CA ALA A 758 -24.18 -8.91 27.14
C ALA A 758 -23.72 -9.10 28.58
N ARG A 759 -23.32 -8.00 29.24
CA ARG A 759 -22.86 -7.95 30.62
C ARG A 759 -23.66 -6.92 31.36
N ILE A 760 -24.17 -7.26 32.55
CA ILE A 760 -24.83 -6.32 33.41
C ILE A 760 -23.82 -5.83 34.44
N ARG A 761 -23.57 -4.54 34.48
CA ARG A 761 -22.68 -3.93 35.47
C ARG A 761 -23.46 -3.71 36.76
N LEU A 762 -23.04 -4.33 37.84
CA LEU A 762 -23.68 -4.27 39.15
C LEU A 762 -23.17 -3.08 39.96
N ASP A 763 -21.84 -2.88 39.92
CA ASP A 763 -21.13 -1.76 40.53
C ASP A 763 -19.78 -1.53 39.79
N ASP A 764 -18.95 -0.65 40.29
CA ASP A 764 -17.67 -0.32 39.68
C ASP A 764 -16.69 -1.49 39.62
N ASN A 765 -16.89 -2.53 40.42
CA ASN A 765 -15.99 -3.65 40.57
C ASN A 765 -16.57 -5.00 40.15
N ARG A 766 -17.88 -5.13 39.96
CA ARG A 766 -18.56 -6.39 39.67
C ARG A 766 -19.51 -6.30 38.47
N GLU A 767 -19.48 -7.35 37.67
CA GLU A 767 -20.37 -7.53 36.51
C GLU A 767 -21.04 -8.93 36.56
N ALA A 768 -22.26 -9.04 36.08
CA ALA A 768 -22.96 -10.30 35.89
C ALA A 768 -22.88 -10.71 34.41
N ILE A 769 -22.60 -11.96 34.17
CA ILE A 769 -22.50 -12.57 32.83
C ILE A 769 -23.17 -13.97 32.87
N LEU A 770 -23.57 -14.47 31.69
CA LEU A 770 -23.91 -15.88 31.55
C LEU A 770 -22.66 -16.69 31.24
N ARG A 771 -22.49 -17.80 31.93
CA ARG A 771 -21.49 -18.84 31.69
C ARG A 771 -22.17 -20.07 31.10
N ASN A 772 -21.59 -20.62 30.03
CA ASN A 772 -22.12 -21.79 29.31
C ASN A 772 -23.55 -21.68 28.76
N GLY A 773 -24.12 -20.46 28.70
CA GLY A 773 -25.46 -20.21 28.18
C GLY A 773 -26.57 -20.12 29.23
N ASP A 774 -26.42 -20.72 30.41
CA ASP A 774 -27.54 -20.89 31.40
C ASP A 774 -27.22 -20.39 32.81
N GLU A 775 -25.95 -20.36 33.21
CA GLU A 775 -25.51 -20.02 34.55
C GLU A 775 -25.19 -18.54 34.70
N LEU A 776 -25.95 -17.82 35.56
CA LEU A 776 -25.68 -16.41 35.89
C LEU A 776 -24.52 -16.32 36.89
N VAL A 777 -23.39 -15.74 36.49
CA VAL A 777 -22.20 -15.64 37.32
C VAL A 777 -21.83 -14.18 37.55
N ILE A 778 -21.58 -13.81 38.82
CA ILE A 778 -21.03 -12.51 39.19
C ILE A 778 -19.50 -12.61 39.26
N ARG A 779 -18.83 -11.77 38.54
CA ARG A 779 -17.36 -11.73 38.54
C ARG A 779 -16.82 -10.31 38.69
N PRO A 780 -15.54 -10.12 39.06
CA PRO A 780 -14.90 -8.81 39.04
C PRO A 780 -14.87 -8.23 37.63
N VAL A 781 -15.13 -6.92 37.51
CA VAL A 781 -15.01 -6.19 36.25
C VAL A 781 -13.53 -6.22 35.81
N ARG A 782 -13.22 -6.84 34.68
CA ARG A 782 -11.92 -6.76 34.08
C ARG A 782 -11.77 -5.43 33.36
N ARG A 783 -10.93 -4.56 33.92
CA ARG A 783 -10.62 -3.26 33.33
C ARG A 783 -9.39 -3.43 32.42
N TRP A 784 -9.54 -2.99 31.21
CA TRP A 784 -8.47 -3.03 30.22
C TRP A 784 -8.05 -1.62 29.89
N CYS A 785 -6.75 -1.39 29.83
CA CYS A 785 -6.19 -0.16 29.30
C CYS A 785 -6.43 -0.09 27.77
N CYS A 786 -6.40 1.11 27.22
CA CYS A 786 -6.44 1.34 25.76
C CYS A 786 -5.32 0.64 24.99
N CYS A 787 -4.22 0.25 25.64
CA CYS A 787 -3.16 -0.57 25.05
C CYS A 787 -3.46 -2.08 25.03
N GLY A 788 -4.62 -2.54 25.54
CA GLY A 788 -4.97 -3.96 25.64
C GLY A 788 -4.38 -4.69 26.85
N SER A 789 -3.79 -3.98 27.80
CA SER A 789 -3.28 -4.57 29.05
C SER A 789 -4.37 -4.61 30.10
N GLU A 790 -4.51 -5.71 30.85
CA GLU A 790 -5.44 -5.82 31.98
C GLU A 790 -4.95 -4.95 33.14
N LEU A 791 -5.84 -4.11 33.69
CA LEU A 791 -5.59 -3.27 34.85
C LEU A 791 -5.79 -4.10 36.11
N SER A 792 -4.76 -4.26 36.93
CA SER A 792 -4.76 -5.05 38.15
C SER A 792 -3.99 -4.33 39.26
N LYS A 793 -3.89 -4.94 40.44
CA LYS A 793 -3.07 -4.41 41.53
C LYS A 793 -1.58 -4.29 41.17
N THR A 794 -1.10 -5.13 40.25
CA THR A 794 0.27 -5.10 39.73
C THR A 794 0.43 -4.17 38.51
N ASN A 795 -0.65 -3.71 37.93
CA ASN A 795 -0.68 -2.76 36.82
C ASN A 795 -1.85 -1.78 37.04
N PRO A 796 -1.75 -0.86 38.02
CA PRO A 796 -2.84 0.03 38.38
C PRO A 796 -3.13 1.06 37.29
N SER A 797 -4.38 1.58 37.31
CA SER A 797 -4.76 2.71 36.44
C SER A 797 -4.20 4.02 36.99
N ILE A 798 -3.63 4.83 36.09
CA ILE A 798 -3.26 6.23 36.34
C ILE A 798 -4.11 7.08 35.39
N GLY A 799 -5.04 7.87 35.94
CA GLY A 799 -6.05 8.56 35.14
C GLY A 799 -6.95 7.56 34.39
N ASN A 800 -7.07 7.68 33.07
CA ASN A 800 -7.88 6.80 32.21
C ASN A 800 -7.09 5.63 31.58
N GLY A 801 -5.83 5.38 31.99
CA GLY A 801 -4.97 4.36 31.39
C GLY A 801 -4.13 3.57 32.39
N CYS A 802 -3.29 2.66 31.94
CA CYS A 802 -2.29 1.98 32.74
C CYS A 802 -0.99 2.82 32.80
N TYR A 803 -0.06 2.43 33.70
CA TYR A 803 1.23 3.10 33.86
C TYR A 803 1.97 3.31 32.52
N ARG A 804 1.88 2.35 31.59
CA ARG A 804 2.49 2.45 30.25
C ARG A 804 1.79 3.45 29.32
N CYS A 805 0.51 3.71 29.53
CA CYS A 805 -0.27 4.66 28.75
C CYS A 805 -0.34 6.04 29.39
N ALA A 806 -0.07 6.17 30.71
CA ALA A 806 -0.01 7.45 31.39
C ALA A 806 1.14 8.31 30.89
N ASP A 807 2.30 7.70 30.58
CA ASP A 807 3.42 8.38 29.89
C ASP A 807 3.03 8.89 28.50
N ASP A 808 2.17 8.16 27.76
CA ASP A 808 1.66 8.58 26.46
C ASP A 808 0.56 9.67 26.57
N ALA A 809 -0.22 9.69 27.65
CA ALA A 809 -1.27 10.67 27.88
C ALA A 809 -0.75 12.04 28.35
N MET A 810 0.25 12.07 29.23
CA MET A 810 0.91 13.32 29.64
C MET A 810 1.60 14.05 28.47
N LEU A 811 1.86 13.35 27.40
CA LEU A 811 2.58 13.82 26.22
C LEU A 811 1.67 14.29 25.09
N ASN A 812 0.36 13.99 25.14
CA ASN A 812 -0.64 14.47 24.20
C ASN A 812 -1.15 15.90 24.47
N GLU A 813 -0.82 16.49 25.62
CA GLU A 813 -1.14 17.90 25.93
C GLU A 813 -0.17 18.92 25.29
N TRP A 814 0.90 18.47 24.62
CA TRP A 814 1.91 19.34 24.02
C TRP A 814 1.98 19.23 22.48
N ILE A 815 0.97 18.68 21.80
CA ILE A 815 0.94 18.60 20.34
C ILE A 815 -0.38 19.21 19.84
N PHE A 816 -0.39 20.52 19.75
CA PHE A 816 -1.17 21.27 18.79
C PHE A 816 -0.22 22.01 17.86
#